data_643d9f243d40c9c10d916caea15e880f
#
_entry.id   643d9f243d40c9c10d916caea15e880f
#
_cell.length_a   1.000
_cell.length_b   1.000
_cell.length_c   1.000
_cell.angle_alpha   90.00
_cell.angle_beta   90.00
_cell.angle_gamma   90.00
#
_symmetry.space_group_name_H-M   'P 1'
#
loop_
_entity.id
_entity.type
_entity.pdbx_description
1 polymer ?
#
loop_
_entity_poly.entity_id
_entity_poly.type
_entity_poly.pdbx_seq_one_letter_code
_entity_poly.pdbx_strand_id
1 'polypeptide(L)'
;MPPILLDPPRPPRPPKSRYRRWTWRERFKAGGVRLLLVALLATFVWGAWYLANRGFGRHWRTTVAEELRKRGVEASVRRLTLDPFRGLVAQDVRIYDFKNRDHPLAVISEVSLDINYAALLHRQPFLNAVDIRDANVTFPNVAGDRRMPVAQLKQFRAHIYFPPEQIYIRQAEGVFCGVRISATGQLIKRADYQPSRIVTEAEWRQRMELLQRVAAELNQFQFTGDPPTVQVKFTGDLAEMEKAHVEATLRGEQLQRGGYEIRNLAATAEWSDQQLQLTQLAWQDNSGELRARANWNVRAQAAEFQAHSSIQARQFLEAFGFGAYVQNATFATPPVLELSGALDFSAEQPRRSILGRVELGGFTFREVPFLNLVTDFSWDGTRTMVRGLRVRHETGELLADVLDAPETFRASLESTLNPAVLRPLLPPGPQKFLREWEWPRSPTVRLAIEGPSRDPRSWTGEGSIALQRTRFRGVWMNSATADVRFADGALTFSDLRVTRPEGVGTGAFSYDFARHEVRVQDVRTSLHPAEAIYWIEPKLFRVIAPYQFPDAPNLLANGVVTLRGRRETDLRVEVEAPGGMNYVFLGKTLPFERITGQVLITDDRVQLLNTEATLFGGSVKGAADIHTAKPDARASASLDVAGMEFPRLTSLYFGFQSSRGQLDGRYEFALQPHDTRTMRGSGRIKIANGNVFAIPVFGPLSGFLGSVFPGSGYSIAKTATATFQVADGVIQTEDLDVAGRLFSMRGRGDIHFLDDRLDMDVRIEPKGAGALLSPVYKLFEYKGEGSLSNPKWRAKNF
;
A
#
# COMPACT_ATOMS: atom_id res chain seq x y z
N MET A 1 -21.74 -108.48 -28.88
CA MET A 1 -22.85 -108.61 -29.89
C MET A 1 -23.36 -107.15 -30.07
N PRO A 2 -23.19 -106.58 -31.31
CA PRO A 2 -23.72 -105.26 -31.62
C PRO A 2 -25.20 -105.41 -32.02
N PRO A 3 -26.03 -104.38 -31.80
CA PRO A 3 -27.43 -104.42 -32.24
C PRO A 3 -27.53 -103.96 -33.70
N ILE A 4 -28.40 -104.59 -34.39
CA ILE A 4 -28.73 -104.47 -35.82
C ILE A 4 -29.45 -103.14 -36.04
N LEU A 5 -28.86 -102.27 -36.90
CA LEU A 5 -29.51 -101.08 -37.43
C LEU A 5 -30.52 -101.49 -38.50
N LEU A 6 -31.80 -101.24 -38.26
CA LEU A 6 -32.85 -101.30 -39.25
C LEU A 6 -32.87 -99.93 -40.01
N ASP A 7 -32.78 -100.04 -41.35
CA ASP A 7 -32.93 -99.00 -42.33
C ASP A 7 -34.30 -98.27 -42.20
N PRO A 8 -34.37 -96.94 -42.21
CA PRO A 8 -35.68 -96.25 -42.24
C PRO A 8 -36.37 -96.39 -43.63
N PRO A 9 -37.72 -96.47 -43.67
CA PRO A 9 -38.47 -96.61 -44.88
C PRO A 9 -38.29 -95.37 -45.81
N ARG A 10 -38.18 -95.71 -47.10
CA ARG A 10 -38.09 -94.69 -48.16
C ARG A 10 -39.36 -93.84 -48.26
N PRO A 11 -39.24 -92.50 -48.39
CA PRO A 11 -40.44 -91.64 -48.51
C PRO A 11 -41.17 -91.84 -49.84
N PRO A 12 -42.48 -91.76 -49.87
CA PRO A 12 -43.33 -92.00 -51.05
C PRO A 12 -42.98 -90.98 -52.14
N ARG A 13 -42.90 -91.45 -53.36
CA ARG A 13 -42.66 -90.54 -54.52
C ARG A 13 -43.78 -89.55 -54.69
N PRO A 14 -43.46 -88.23 -54.92
CA PRO A 14 -44.47 -87.20 -55.14
C PRO A 14 -45.29 -87.47 -56.39
N PRO A 15 -46.52 -87.12 -56.35
CA PRO A 15 -47.40 -87.37 -57.52
C PRO A 15 -46.94 -86.53 -58.69
N LYS A 16 -46.90 -87.12 -59.90
CA LYS A 16 -46.54 -86.36 -61.07
C LYS A 16 -47.54 -85.25 -61.30
N SER A 17 -47.07 -84.01 -61.19
CA SER A 17 -47.86 -82.79 -61.54
C SER A 17 -48.28 -82.90 -63.00
N ARG A 18 -49.55 -82.96 -63.17
CA ARG A 18 -50.10 -82.73 -64.51
C ARG A 18 -49.85 -81.30 -64.93
N TYR A 19 -48.79 -81.00 -65.71
CA TYR A 19 -48.66 -79.77 -66.37
C TYR A 19 -49.90 -79.49 -67.23
N ARG A 20 -50.69 -78.53 -66.69
CA ARG A 20 -51.76 -77.97 -67.51
C ARG A 20 -51.15 -77.20 -68.63
N ARG A 21 -51.29 -77.68 -69.84
CA ARG A 21 -50.81 -77.00 -71.04
C ARG A 21 -51.67 -75.73 -71.18
N TRP A 22 -51.01 -74.57 -70.92
CA TRP A 22 -51.62 -73.29 -71.07
C TRP A 22 -52.00 -73.13 -72.54
N THR A 23 -53.26 -72.77 -72.86
CA THR A 23 -53.78 -72.41 -74.16
C THR A 23 -53.04 -71.13 -74.67
N TRP A 24 -52.93 -70.98 -76.00
CA TRP A 24 -52.21 -69.91 -76.64
C TRP A 24 -52.70 -68.52 -76.13
N ARG A 25 -54.00 -68.35 -75.80
CA ARG A 25 -54.59 -67.14 -75.18
C ARG A 25 -54.14 -66.86 -73.80
N GLU A 26 -53.93 -67.82 -72.94
CA GLU A 26 -53.43 -67.67 -71.61
C GLU A 26 -51.94 -67.33 -71.60
N ARG A 27 -51.15 -67.87 -72.57
CA ARG A 27 -49.74 -67.53 -72.80
C ARG A 27 -49.58 -66.06 -73.25
N PHE A 28 -50.50 -65.59 -74.09
CA PHE A 28 -50.51 -64.22 -74.60
C PHE A 28 -50.92 -63.22 -73.51
N LYS A 29 -51.91 -63.57 -72.67
CA LYS A 29 -52.30 -62.73 -71.52
C LYS A 29 -51.19 -62.70 -70.50
N ALA A 30 -50.58 -63.86 -70.10
CA ALA A 30 -49.46 -63.91 -69.19
C ALA A 30 -48.21 -63.24 -69.75
N GLY A 31 -47.93 -63.27 -71.00
CA GLY A 31 -46.87 -62.55 -71.69
C GLY A 31 -47.13 -61.01 -71.63
N GLY A 32 -48.38 -60.57 -71.95
CA GLY A 32 -48.75 -59.18 -71.90
C GLY A 32 -48.70 -58.58 -70.53
N VAL A 33 -49.17 -59.36 -69.51
CA VAL A 33 -49.01 -58.94 -68.05
C VAL A 33 -47.57 -58.85 -67.67
N ARG A 34 -46.70 -59.81 -68.14
CA ARG A 34 -45.27 -59.75 -67.83
C ARG A 34 -44.58 -58.56 -68.50
N LEU A 35 -45.00 -58.32 -69.78
CA LEU A 35 -44.44 -57.14 -70.51
C LEU A 35 -44.90 -55.83 -69.92
N LEU A 36 -46.15 -55.71 -69.45
CA LEU A 36 -46.65 -54.57 -68.69
C LEU A 36 -45.97 -54.37 -67.34
N LEU A 37 -45.72 -55.47 -66.60
CA LEU A 37 -44.92 -55.40 -65.33
C LEU A 37 -43.48 -54.99 -65.64
N VAL A 38 -42.82 -55.55 -66.67
CA VAL A 38 -41.47 -55.14 -67.06
C VAL A 38 -41.44 -53.65 -67.52
N ALA A 39 -42.42 -53.20 -68.31
CA ALA A 39 -42.55 -51.82 -68.75
C ALA A 39 -42.80 -50.86 -67.54
N LEU A 40 -43.64 -51.31 -66.62
CA LEU A 40 -43.89 -50.58 -65.36
C LEU A 40 -42.67 -50.54 -64.46
N LEU A 41 -41.96 -51.64 -64.32
CA LEU A 41 -40.66 -51.67 -63.61
C LEU A 41 -39.60 -50.85 -64.32
N ALA A 42 -39.47 -50.95 -65.67
CA ALA A 42 -38.56 -50.11 -66.45
C ALA A 42 -38.88 -48.58 -66.27
N THR A 43 -40.20 -48.25 -66.38
CA THR A 43 -40.62 -46.86 -66.15
C THR A 43 -40.31 -46.39 -64.68
N PHE A 44 -40.54 -47.28 -63.74
CA PHE A 44 -40.21 -47.02 -62.34
C PHE A 44 -38.68 -46.85 -62.14
N VAL A 45 -37.88 -47.74 -62.67
CA VAL A 45 -36.41 -47.67 -62.64
C VAL A 45 -35.90 -46.43 -63.33
N TRP A 46 -36.47 -46.15 -64.55
CA TRP A 46 -36.11 -44.95 -65.28
C TRP A 46 -36.55 -43.69 -64.56
N GLY A 47 -37.73 -43.63 -63.95
CA GLY A 47 -38.19 -42.55 -63.11
C GLY A 47 -37.33 -42.34 -61.90
N ALA A 48 -36.95 -43.43 -61.18
CA ALA A 48 -36.04 -43.41 -60.05
C ALA A 48 -34.64 -42.90 -60.46
N TRP A 49 -34.09 -43.43 -61.59
CA TRP A 49 -32.84 -42.97 -62.20
C TRP A 49 -32.90 -41.47 -62.57
N TYR A 50 -34.01 -41.04 -63.17
CA TYR A 50 -34.23 -39.63 -63.52
C TYR A 50 -34.24 -38.72 -62.29
N LEU A 51 -34.98 -39.08 -61.29
CA LEU A 51 -35.03 -38.33 -59.98
C LEU A 51 -33.70 -38.35 -59.31
N ALA A 52 -32.96 -39.44 -59.35
CA ALA A 52 -31.64 -39.53 -58.78
C ALA A 52 -30.63 -38.69 -59.57
N ASN A 53 -30.66 -38.62 -60.89
CA ASN A 53 -29.66 -37.89 -61.67
C ASN A 53 -30.04 -36.44 -61.96
N ARG A 54 -31.32 -36.13 -62.32
CA ARG A 54 -31.77 -34.80 -62.65
C ARG A 54 -32.41 -34.04 -61.46
N GLY A 55 -32.91 -34.76 -60.48
CA GLY A 55 -33.57 -34.20 -59.27
C GLY A 55 -34.99 -33.72 -59.52
N PHE A 56 -35.62 -33.26 -58.48
CA PHE A 56 -36.99 -32.73 -58.51
C PHE A 56 -37.04 -31.36 -59.20
N GLY A 57 -38.12 -31.15 -60.01
CA GLY A 57 -38.39 -29.93 -60.71
C GLY A 57 -38.50 -28.71 -59.79
N ARG A 58 -38.45 -27.50 -60.31
CA ARG A 58 -38.50 -26.22 -59.56
C ARG A 58 -39.72 -26.13 -58.60
N HIS A 59 -40.87 -26.67 -59.04
CA HIS A 59 -42.10 -26.66 -58.23
C HIS A 59 -41.92 -27.43 -56.89
N TRP A 60 -41.36 -28.61 -56.90
CA TRP A 60 -41.13 -29.39 -55.68
C TRP A 60 -40.10 -28.75 -54.74
N ARG A 61 -39.11 -28.11 -55.30
CA ARG A 61 -38.10 -27.37 -54.46
C ARG A 61 -38.73 -26.15 -53.76
N THR A 62 -39.62 -25.41 -54.47
CA THR A 62 -40.38 -24.31 -53.89
C THR A 62 -41.36 -24.79 -52.83
N THR A 63 -42.05 -25.91 -53.04
CA THR A 63 -42.95 -26.54 -52.07
C THR A 63 -42.22 -26.92 -50.76
N VAL A 64 -41.04 -27.52 -50.90
CA VAL A 64 -40.18 -27.84 -49.70
C VAL A 64 -39.73 -26.56 -48.99
N ALA A 65 -39.34 -25.56 -49.75
CA ALA A 65 -38.96 -24.26 -49.15
C ALA A 65 -40.12 -23.55 -48.45
N GLU A 66 -41.33 -23.62 -49.05
CA GLU A 66 -42.58 -23.09 -48.41
C GLU A 66 -42.97 -23.86 -47.14
N GLU A 67 -42.83 -25.19 -47.13
CA GLU A 67 -43.11 -25.99 -45.96
C GLU A 67 -42.10 -25.72 -44.81
N LEU A 68 -40.83 -25.54 -45.14
CA LEU A 68 -39.81 -25.10 -44.19
C LEU A 68 -40.15 -23.70 -43.65
N ARG A 69 -40.61 -22.79 -44.50
CA ARG A 69 -41.03 -21.44 -44.12
C ARG A 69 -42.22 -21.45 -43.18
N LYS A 70 -43.20 -22.33 -43.37
CA LYS A 70 -44.34 -22.48 -42.41
C LYS A 70 -43.86 -22.91 -41.02
N ARG A 71 -42.72 -23.60 -40.95
CA ARG A 71 -42.05 -24.05 -39.71
C ARG A 71 -41.04 -23.02 -39.18
N GLY A 72 -40.95 -21.82 -39.74
CA GLY A 72 -40.09 -20.73 -39.29
C GLY A 72 -38.67 -20.79 -39.85
N VAL A 73 -38.40 -21.62 -40.87
CA VAL A 73 -37.10 -21.71 -41.50
C VAL A 73 -37.17 -21.18 -42.94
N GLU A 74 -36.57 -20.02 -43.21
CA GLU A 74 -36.46 -19.51 -44.56
C GLU A 74 -35.24 -20.12 -45.24
N ALA A 75 -35.49 -21.05 -46.14
CA ALA A 75 -34.46 -21.80 -46.83
C ALA A 75 -34.63 -21.82 -48.33
N SER A 76 -33.53 -21.86 -49.09
CA SER A 76 -33.51 -22.14 -50.50
C SER A 76 -32.71 -23.43 -50.76
N VAL A 77 -33.23 -24.26 -51.64
CA VAL A 77 -32.59 -25.52 -52.03
C VAL A 77 -32.27 -25.47 -53.52
N ARG A 78 -30.99 -25.54 -53.87
CA ARG A 78 -30.57 -25.47 -55.28
C ARG A 78 -30.91 -26.76 -56.03
N ARG A 79 -30.66 -27.91 -55.42
CA ARG A 79 -30.91 -29.23 -56.00
C ARG A 79 -31.52 -30.18 -54.97
N LEU A 80 -32.58 -30.88 -55.39
CA LEU A 80 -33.23 -31.89 -54.58
C LEU A 80 -33.31 -33.18 -55.40
N THR A 81 -32.72 -34.28 -54.97
CA THR A 81 -32.63 -35.58 -55.63
C THR A 81 -33.16 -36.65 -54.72
N LEU A 82 -33.64 -37.77 -55.34
CA LEU A 82 -33.98 -38.94 -54.62
C LEU A 82 -32.95 -39.99 -54.91
N ASP A 83 -32.16 -40.35 -53.91
CA ASP A 83 -31.18 -41.43 -54.00
C ASP A 83 -31.77 -42.71 -53.43
N PRO A 84 -31.79 -43.86 -54.21
CA PRO A 84 -32.37 -45.09 -53.70
C PRO A 84 -31.77 -45.63 -52.39
N PHE A 85 -30.51 -45.32 -52.13
CA PHE A 85 -29.78 -45.82 -50.98
C PHE A 85 -29.64 -44.77 -49.84
N ARG A 86 -29.75 -43.48 -50.16
CA ARG A 86 -29.52 -42.39 -49.23
C ARG A 86 -30.78 -41.56 -48.96
N GLY A 87 -31.90 -41.89 -49.58
CA GLY A 87 -33.16 -41.24 -49.47
C GLY A 87 -33.21 -39.85 -50.17
N LEU A 88 -33.82 -38.88 -49.57
CA LEU A 88 -33.98 -37.56 -50.15
C LEU A 88 -32.70 -36.70 -49.88
N VAL A 89 -32.03 -36.29 -50.96
CA VAL A 89 -30.77 -35.51 -50.87
C VAL A 89 -31.00 -34.09 -51.36
N ALA A 90 -30.80 -33.13 -50.48
CA ALA A 90 -30.81 -31.69 -50.80
C ALA A 90 -29.38 -31.17 -50.86
N GLN A 91 -29.02 -30.48 -51.93
CA GLN A 91 -27.69 -29.92 -52.15
C GLN A 91 -27.76 -28.40 -52.26
N ASP A 92 -26.70 -27.71 -51.76
CA ASP A 92 -26.57 -26.25 -51.65
C ASP A 92 -27.84 -25.63 -51.02
N VAL A 93 -28.07 -26.07 -49.77
CA VAL A 93 -29.15 -25.55 -48.93
C VAL A 93 -28.67 -24.31 -48.24
N ARG A 94 -29.40 -23.22 -48.48
CA ARG A 94 -29.08 -21.93 -47.81
C ARG A 94 -30.22 -21.52 -46.94
N ILE A 95 -29.91 -21.24 -45.68
CA ILE A 95 -30.86 -20.77 -44.65
C ILE A 95 -30.61 -19.30 -44.46
N TYR A 96 -31.68 -18.49 -44.45
CA TYR A 96 -31.63 -17.05 -44.30
C TYR A 96 -32.31 -16.58 -43.00
N ASP A 97 -31.90 -15.42 -42.54
CA ASP A 97 -32.65 -14.75 -41.48
C ASP A 97 -33.94 -14.13 -42.01
N PHE A 98 -35.00 -14.20 -41.23
CA PHE A 98 -36.29 -13.60 -41.58
C PHE A 98 -36.21 -12.08 -41.84
N LYS A 99 -35.22 -11.40 -41.21
CA LYS A 99 -35.04 -9.94 -41.30
C LYS A 99 -34.05 -9.53 -42.38
N ASN A 100 -33.15 -10.41 -42.82
CA ASN A 100 -32.11 -10.08 -43.78
C ASN A 100 -31.86 -11.25 -44.76
N ARG A 101 -32.26 -11.10 -46.00
CA ARG A 101 -32.09 -12.11 -47.05
C ARG A 101 -30.82 -11.99 -47.85
N ASP A 102 -30.05 -10.93 -47.64
CA ASP A 102 -28.87 -10.65 -48.46
C ASP A 102 -27.71 -11.60 -48.16
N HIS A 103 -27.64 -12.09 -46.90
CA HIS A 103 -26.59 -13.03 -46.45
C HIS A 103 -27.20 -14.27 -45.82
N PRO A 104 -26.83 -15.48 -46.27
CA PRO A 104 -27.29 -16.71 -45.64
C PRO A 104 -26.67 -16.89 -44.27
N LEU A 105 -27.51 -17.24 -43.27
CA LEU A 105 -27.07 -17.63 -41.94
C LEU A 105 -26.37 -18.98 -41.97
N ALA A 106 -26.83 -19.92 -42.80
CA ALA A 106 -26.18 -21.18 -42.96
C ALA A 106 -26.13 -21.59 -44.45
N VAL A 107 -25.01 -22.15 -44.85
CA VAL A 107 -24.81 -22.75 -46.14
C VAL A 107 -24.42 -24.20 -45.91
N ILE A 108 -25.24 -25.12 -46.40
CA ILE A 108 -25.05 -26.55 -46.20
C ILE A 108 -24.85 -27.19 -47.59
N SER A 109 -23.70 -27.82 -47.75
CA SER A 109 -23.37 -28.44 -49.04
C SER A 109 -24.30 -29.58 -49.38
N GLU A 110 -24.61 -30.46 -48.45
CA GLU A 110 -25.48 -31.60 -48.61
C GLU A 110 -26.22 -31.97 -47.32
N VAL A 111 -27.53 -32.21 -47.43
CA VAL A 111 -28.38 -32.81 -46.41
C VAL A 111 -29.04 -34.02 -47.01
N SER A 112 -28.86 -35.21 -46.44
CA SER A 112 -29.60 -36.42 -46.83
C SER A 112 -30.54 -36.86 -45.72
N LEU A 113 -31.74 -37.23 -46.11
CA LEU A 113 -32.80 -37.73 -45.24
C LEU A 113 -33.03 -39.21 -45.59
N ASP A 114 -32.62 -40.10 -44.72
CA ASP A 114 -32.94 -41.53 -44.88
C ASP A 114 -34.40 -41.77 -44.47
N ILE A 115 -35.19 -42.20 -45.46
CA ILE A 115 -36.64 -42.30 -45.33
C ILE A 115 -37.05 -43.77 -45.34
N ASN A 116 -37.82 -44.20 -44.37
CA ASN A 116 -38.49 -45.45 -44.34
C ASN A 116 -39.80 -45.36 -45.20
N TYR A 117 -39.72 -45.77 -46.41
CA TYR A 117 -40.84 -45.68 -47.35
C TYR A 117 -42.05 -46.54 -46.97
N ALA A 118 -41.85 -47.64 -46.22
CA ALA A 118 -42.94 -48.45 -45.71
C ALA A 118 -43.72 -47.77 -44.63
N ALA A 119 -43.00 -47.12 -43.66
CA ALA A 119 -43.58 -46.33 -42.61
C ALA A 119 -44.32 -45.09 -43.17
N LEU A 120 -43.78 -44.46 -44.24
CA LEU A 120 -44.40 -43.31 -44.91
C LEU A 120 -45.77 -43.69 -45.52
N LEU A 121 -45.86 -44.90 -46.16
CA LEU A 121 -47.12 -45.41 -46.67
C LEU A 121 -48.18 -45.66 -45.57
N HIS A 122 -47.74 -46.07 -44.38
CA HIS A 122 -48.61 -46.31 -43.23
C HIS A 122 -48.84 -45.07 -42.32
N ARG A 123 -48.42 -43.91 -42.75
CA ARG A 123 -48.46 -42.64 -41.98
C ARG A 123 -47.83 -42.70 -40.59
N GLN A 124 -46.83 -43.53 -40.44
CA GLN A 124 -45.97 -43.65 -39.25
C GLN A 124 -44.74 -42.75 -39.37
N PRO A 125 -44.03 -42.49 -38.28
CA PRO A 125 -42.75 -41.76 -38.36
C PRO A 125 -41.81 -42.42 -39.36
N PHE A 126 -41.45 -41.68 -40.39
CA PHE A 126 -40.80 -42.22 -41.56
C PHE A 126 -39.32 -41.79 -41.73
N LEU A 127 -38.78 -40.92 -40.84
CA LEU A 127 -37.41 -40.48 -40.86
C LEU A 127 -36.55 -41.39 -40.02
N ASN A 128 -35.60 -42.09 -40.63
CA ASN A 128 -34.65 -42.96 -39.93
C ASN A 128 -33.38 -42.22 -39.53
N ALA A 129 -32.85 -41.38 -40.45
CA ALA A 129 -31.64 -40.64 -40.19
C ALA A 129 -31.55 -39.32 -40.96
N VAL A 130 -30.78 -38.39 -40.43
CA VAL A 130 -30.36 -37.16 -41.12
C VAL A 130 -28.84 -37.12 -41.15
N ASP A 131 -28.28 -36.95 -42.33
CA ASP A 131 -26.85 -36.79 -42.57
C ASP A 131 -26.62 -35.39 -43.14
N ILE A 132 -25.89 -34.58 -42.39
CA ILE A 132 -25.50 -33.20 -42.77
C ILE A 132 -24.02 -33.25 -43.12
N ARG A 133 -23.66 -32.71 -44.29
CA ARG A 133 -22.28 -32.65 -44.74
C ARG A 133 -21.88 -31.24 -45.11
N ASP A 134 -20.76 -30.82 -44.51
CA ASP A 134 -20.10 -29.55 -44.75
C ASP A 134 -21.06 -28.35 -44.67
N ALA A 135 -21.58 -28.13 -43.49
CA ALA A 135 -22.39 -26.93 -43.18
C ALA A 135 -21.50 -25.84 -42.61
N ASN A 136 -21.71 -24.60 -43.10
CA ASN A 136 -21.11 -23.42 -42.54
C ASN A 136 -22.23 -22.53 -41.97
N VAL A 137 -22.20 -22.28 -40.67
CA VAL A 137 -23.22 -21.49 -39.97
C VAL A 137 -22.58 -20.22 -39.46
N THR A 138 -23.16 -19.09 -39.79
CA THR A 138 -22.76 -17.76 -39.27
C THR A 138 -23.83 -17.28 -38.34
N PHE A 139 -23.50 -17.10 -37.07
CA PHE A 139 -24.45 -16.64 -36.06
C PHE A 139 -24.63 -15.13 -36.15
N PRO A 140 -25.85 -14.62 -36.14
CA PRO A 140 -26.12 -13.18 -36.28
C PRO A 140 -25.58 -12.39 -35.08
N ASN A 141 -25.03 -11.21 -35.32
CA ASN A 141 -24.59 -10.31 -34.32
C ASN A 141 -25.80 -9.56 -33.71
N VAL A 142 -26.24 -9.99 -32.52
CA VAL A 142 -27.42 -9.45 -31.84
C VAL A 142 -27.08 -8.21 -31.00
N ALA A 143 -25.85 -8.10 -30.54
CA ALA A 143 -25.41 -6.96 -29.71
C ALA A 143 -25.23 -5.65 -30.49
N GLY A 144 -25.24 -5.71 -31.84
CA GLY A 144 -25.08 -4.53 -32.70
C GLY A 144 -23.69 -3.91 -32.69
N ASP A 145 -22.77 -4.46 -31.91
CA ASP A 145 -21.38 -3.99 -31.88
C ASP A 145 -20.60 -4.55 -33.07
N ARG A 146 -20.30 -3.67 -34.05
CA ARG A 146 -19.53 -4.02 -35.25
C ARG A 146 -18.10 -4.47 -34.96
N ARG A 147 -17.60 -4.27 -33.74
CA ARG A 147 -16.25 -4.68 -33.32
C ARG A 147 -16.20 -6.13 -32.82
N MET A 148 -17.35 -6.74 -32.54
CA MET A 148 -17.38 -8.14 -32.10
C MET A 148 -17.11 -9.06 -33.30
N PRO A 149 -16.21 -10.04 -33.16
CA PRO A 149 -15.95 -11.02 -34.20
C PRO A 149 -17.20 -11.85 -34.46
N VAL A 150 -17.42 -12.19 -35.71
CA VAL A 150 -18.58 -13.01 -36.14
C VAL A 150 -18.38 -14.44 -35.67
N ALA A 151 -19.29 -14.95 -34.82
CA ALA A 151 -19.29 -16.36 -34.45
C ALA A 151 -19.62 -17.25 -35.62
N GLN A 152 -18.73 -18.16 -35.99
CA GLN A 152 -18.85 -19.06 -37.12
C GLN A 152 -18.58 -20.51 -36.74
N LEU A 153 -19.49 -21.39 -37.17
CA LEU A 153 -19.27 -22.83 -37.15
C LEU A 153 -19.02 -23.29 -38.59
N LYS A 154 -17.83 -23.79 -38.85
CA LYS A 154 -17.39 -24.22 -40.20
C LYS A 154 -17.26 -25.73 -40.28
N GLN A 155 -17.39 -26.27 -41.50
CA GLN A 155 -17.17 -27.69 -41.79
C GLN A 155 -18.02 -28.62 -40.91
N PHE A 156 -19.20 -28.13 -40.51
CA PHE A 156 -20.08 -28.92 -39.64
C PHE A 156 -20.62 -30.14 -40.40
N ARG A 157 -20.47 -31.31 -39.76
CA ARG A 157 -20.98 -32.60 -40.21
C ARG A 157 -21.76 -33.23 -39.08
N ALA A 158 -22.90 -33.83 -39.36
CA ALA A 158 -23.67 -34.51 -38.35
C ALA A 158 -24.39 -35.72 -38.91
N HIS A 159 -24.40 -36.80 -38.12
CA HIS A 159 -25.10 -38.04 -38.43
C HIS A 159 -26.04 -38.36 -37.27
N ILE A 160 -27.33 -38.19 -37.52
CA ILE A 160 -28.38 -38.27 -36.51
C ILE A 160 -29.37 -39.34 -36.87
N TYR A 161 -29.61 -40.32 -36.02
CA TYR A 161 -30.60 -41.37 -36.14
C TYR A 161 -31.85 -41.04 -35.30
N PHE A 162 -32.98 -41.49 -35.79
CA PHE A 162 -34.28 -41.33 -35.13
C PHE A 162 -34.95 -42.69 -34.90
N PRO A 163 -34.40 -43.55 -34.05
CA PRO A 163 -35.09 -44.75 -33.64
C PRO A 163 -36.37 -44.37 -32.84
N PRO A 164 -37.34 -45.30 -32.67
CA PRO A 164 -38.56 -45.05 -31.94
C PRO A 164 -38.28 -44.48 -30.58
N GLU A 165 -38.93 -43.38 -30.25
CA GLU A 165 -38.81 -42.66 -28.98
C GLU A 165 -37.39 -42.18 -28.59
N GLN A 166 -36.48 -42.07 -29.52
CA GLN A 166 -35.10 -41.68 -29.28
C GLN A 166 -34.56 -40.77 -30.40
N ILE A 167 -33.58 -39.95 -30.07
CA ILE A 167 -32.72 -39.25 -31.01
C ILE A 167 -31.28 -39.63 -30.66
N TYR A 168 -30.58 -40.25 -31.58
CA TYR A 168 -29.21 -40.64 -31.37
C TYR A 168 -28.28 -39.90 -32.29
N ILE A 169 -27.38 -39.06 -31.72
CA ILE A 169 -26.35 -38.36 -32.46
C ILE A 169 -25.08 -39.18 -32.39
N ARG A 170 -24.85 -39.90 -33.48
CA ARG A 170 -23.66 -40.76 -33.58
C ARG A 170 -22.40 -39.95 -33.66
N GLN A 171 -22.44 -38.82 -34.37
CA GLN A 171 -21.31 -37.96 -34.63
C GLN A 171 -21.83 -36.60 -35.10
N ALA A 172 -21.43 -35.56 -34.42
CA ALA A 172 -21.57 -34.18 -34.89
C ALA A 172 -20.23 -33.51 -34.69
N GLU A 173 -19.64 -33.03 -35.78
CA GLU A 173 -18.31 -32.44 -35.77
C GLU A 173 -18.31 -31.11 -36.51
N GLY A 174 -17.49 -30.17 -36.04
CA GLY A 174 -17.33 -28.88 -36.71
C GLY A 174 -16.18 -28.08 -36.10
N VAL A 175 -15.88 -26.94 -36.68
CA VAL A 175 -14.88 -26.02 -36.20
C VAL A 175 -15.56 -24.70 -35.82
N PHE A 176 -15.61 -24.42 -34.53
CA PHE A 176 -16.17 -23.17 -34.00
C PHE A 176 -15.04 -22.23 -33.56
N CYS A 177 -14.90 -21.09 -34.25
CA CYS A 177 -13.85 -20.09 -33.96
C CYS A 177 -12.45 -20.70 -33.81
N GLY A 178 -12.08 -21.66 -34.66
CA GLY A 178 -10.79 -22.33 -34.63
C GLY A 178 -10.69 -23.55 -33.70
N VAL A 179 -11.70 -23.80 -32.86
CA VAL A 179 -11.78 -24.97 -31.97
C VAL A 179 -12.58 -26.09 -32.65
N ARG A 180 -12.01 -27.29 -32.71
CA ARG A 180 -12.69 -28.47 -33.21
C ARG A 180 -13.63 -29.02 -32.18
N ILE A 181 -14.91 -29.10 -32.49
CA ILE A 181 -15.95 -29.63 -31.61
C ILE A 181 -16.42 -30.95 -32.13
N SER A 182 -16.52 -31.97 -31.30
CA SER A 182 -17.20 -33.21 -31.60
C SER A 182 -18.25 -33.53 -30.53
N ALA A 183 -19.42 -33.92 -30.94
CA ALA A 183 -20.52 -34.25 -30.02
C ALA A 183 -21.12 -35.61 -30.39
N THR A 184 -21.37 -36.42 -29.37
CA THR A 184 -22.07 -37.73 -29.47
C THR A 184 -23.08 -37.81 -28.32
N GLY A 185 -24.24 -38.45 -28.56
CA GLY A 185 -25.18 -38.57 -27.48
C GLY A 185 -26.52 -39.14 -27.87
N GLN A 186 -27.35 -39.33 -26.86
CA GLN A 186 -28.67 -39.91 -26.97
C GLN A 186 -29.69 -39.09 -26.21
N LEU A 187 -30.81 -38.79 -26.84
CA LEU A 187 -31.95 -38.11 -26.20
C LEU A 187 -33.18 -39.00 -26.31
N ILE A 188 -33.83 -39.22 -25.21
CA ILE A 188 -35.11 -39.89 -25.13
C ILE A 188 -36.19 -38.89 -25.55
N LYS A 189 -37.03 -39.28 -26.49
CA LYS A 189 -38.18 -38.50 -26.93
C LYS A 189 -39.43 -39.33 -26.70
N ARG A 190 -40.13 -39.10 -25.61
CA ARG A 190 -41.39 -39.82 -25.26
C ARG A 190 -42.45 -39.57 -26.35
N ALA A 191 -43.32 -40.53 -26.55
CA ALA A 191 -44.36 -40.46 -27.61
C ALA A 191 -45.33 -39.28 -27.40
N ASP A 192 -45.55 -38.87 -26.17
CA ASP A 192 -46.38 -37.73 -25.73
C ASP A 192 -45.62 -36.41 -25.69
N TYR A 193 -44.30 -36.41 -26.02
CA TYR A 193 -43.50 -35.18 -25.98
C TYR A 193 -43.99 -34.17 -27.01
N GLN A 194 -44.54 -33.09 -26.54
CA GLN A 194 -44.80 -31.88 -27.29
C GLN A 194 -43.78 -30.79 -26.87
N PRO A 195 -43.15 -30.11 -27.82
CA PRO A 195 -42.30 -28.98 -27.46
C PRO A 195 -43.14 -27.97 -26.65
N SER A 196 -42.99 -27.97 -25.36
CA SER A 196 -43.83 -27.22 -24.42
C SER A 196 -43.65 -25.71 -24.50
N ARG A 197 -42.65 -25.24 -25.24
CA ARG A 197 -42.33 -23.83 -25.20
C ARG A 197 -41.65 -23.35 -26.48
N ILE A 198 -42.24 -22.33 -27.07
CA ILE A 198 -41.59 -21.55 -28.12
C ILE A 198 -40.53 -20.68 -27.42
N VAL A 199 -39.28 -20.80 -27.84
CA VAL A 199 -38.17 -19.94 -27.33
C VAL A 199 -38.54 -18.50 -27.60
N THR A 200 -38.65 -17.70 -26.53
CA THR A 200 -38.97 -16.28 -26.64
C THR A 200 -37.79 -15.52 -27.32
N GLU A 201 -38.11 -14.40 -27.99
CA GLU A 201 -37.09 -13.56 -28.64
C GLU A 201 -36.03 -13.12 -27.64
N ALA A 202 -36.36 -12.87 -26.40
CA ALA A 202 -35.46 -12.50 -25.30
C ALA A 202 -34.48 -13.63 -24.97
N GLU A 203 -34.99 -14.87 -24.81
CA GLU A 203 -34.14 -16.06 -24.54
C GLU A 203 -33.22 -16.38 -25.70
N TRP A 204 -33.72 -16.23 -26.92
CA TRP A 204 -32.90 -16.40 -28.10
C TRP A 204 -31.77 -15.40 -28.19
N ARG A 205 -32.05 -14.11 -27.93
CA ARG A 205 -31.03 -13.05 -27.82
C ARG A 205 -30.00 -13.37 -26.78
N GLN A 206 -30.42 -13.74 -25.57
CA GLN A 206 -29.51 -14.06 -24.48
C GLN A 206 -28.57 -15.23 -24.85
N ARG A 207 -29.08 -16.26 -25.53
CA ARG A 207 -28.25 -17.37 -26.01
C ARG A 207 -27.26 -16.91 -27.08
N MET A 208 -27.68 -16.07 -28.00
CA MET A 208 -26.80 -15.51 -29.04
C MET A 208 -25.73 -14.59 -28.46
N GLU A 209 -26.07 -13.75 -27.51
CA GLU A 209 -25.09 -12.93 -26.78
C GLU A 209 -24.06 -13.78 -26.06
N LEU A 210 -24.47 -14.87 -25.43
CA LEU A 210 -23.54 -15.81 -24.79
C LEU A 210 -22.57 -16.42 -25.82
N LEU A 211 -23.10 -16.92 -26.94
CA LEU A 211 -22.26 -17.47 -28.02
C LEU A 211 -21.29 -16.45 -28.59
N GLN A 212 -21.73 -15.19 -28.74
CA GLN A 212 -20.88 -14.11 -29.20
C GLN A 212 -19.75 -13.77 -28.20
N ARG A 213 -20.07 -13.76 -26.90
CA ARG A 213 -19.05 -13.57 -25.85
C ARG A 213 -18.02 -14.70 -25.88
N VAL A 214 -18.48 -15.95 -25.99
CA VAL A 214 -17.59 -17.10 -26.12
C VAL A 214 -16.72 -17.00 -27.38
N ALA A 215 -17.31 -16.62 -28.51
CA ALA A 215 -16.57 -16.41 -29.75
C ALA A 215 -15.55 -15.28 -29.64
N ALA A 216 -15.91 -14.17 -28.99
CA ALA A 216 -15.00 -13.06 -28.74
C ALA A 216 -13.80 -13.47 -27.89
N GLU A 217 -14.05 -14.25 -26.83
CA GLU A 217 -12.98 -14.77 -25.97
C GLU A 217 -12.08 -15.76 -26.74
N LEU A 218 -12.66 -16.70 -27.50
CA LEU A 218 -11.89 -17.66 -28.28
C LEU A 218 -11.03 -16.98 -29.35
N ASN A 219 -11.50 -15.93 -29.97
CA ASN A 219 -10.73 -15.17 -30.97
C ASN A 219 -9.54 -14.36 -30.38
N GLN A 220 -9.44 -14.24 -29.07
CA GLN A 220 -8.25 -13.67 -28.41
C GLN A 220 -7.10 -14.68 -28.33
N PHE A 221 -7.39 -15.97 -28.57
CA PHE A 221 -6.37 -16.99 -28.60
C PHE A 221 -5.85 -17.23 -30.03
N GLN A 222 -4.56 -17.42 -30.11
CA GLN A 222 -3.86 -17.87 -31.30
C GLN A 222 -3.47 -19.35 -31.09
N PHE A 223 -3.80 -20.19 -32.02
CA PHE A 223 -3.45 -21.61 -32.00
C PHE A 223 -2.24 -21.82 -32.88
N THR A 224 -1.09 -22.19 -32.30
CA THR A 224 0.19 -22.34 -33.02
C THR A 224 0.50 -23.76 -33.39
N GLY A 225 -0.25 -24.74 -32.88
CA GLY A 225 -0.20 -26.15 -33.18
C GLY A 225 -1.54 -26.67 -33.72
N ASP A 226 -1.85 -27.91 -33.39
CA ASP A 226 -3.15 -28.50 -33.71
C ASP A 226 -4.29 -27.74 -33.03
N PRO A 227 -5.43 -27.53 -33.73
CA PRO A 227 -6.57 -26.88 -33.15
C PRO A 227 -7.05 -27.58 -31.89
N PRO A 228 -7.39 -26.81 -30.84
CA PRO A 228 -7.97 -27.38 -29.64
C PRO A 228 -9.22 -28.20 -29.96
N THR A 229 -9.42 -29.28 -29.23
CA THR A 229 -10.54 -30.21 -29.42
C THR A 229 -11.46 -30.19 -28.22
N VAL A 230 -12.75 -30.02 -28.46
CA VAL A 230 -13.81 -30.21 -27.47
C VAL A 230 -14.63 -31.43 -27.83
N GLN A 231 -14.67 -32.38 -26.93
CA GLN A 231 -15.50 -33.59 -27.08
C GLN A 231 -16.66 -33.51 -26.09
N VAL A 232 -17.88 -33.62 -26.57
CA VAL A 232 -19.08 -33.56 -25.78
C VAL A 232 -19.84 -34.88 -25.90
N LYS A 233 -20.10 -35.52 -24.77
CA LYS A 233 -21.00 -36.64 -24.68
C LYS A 233 -22.22 -36.25 -23.86
N PHE A 234 -23.40 -36.62 -24.33
CA PHE A 234 -24.59 -36.25 -23.59
C PHE A 234 -25.65 -37.36 -23.64
N THR A 235 -26.39 -37.49 -22.55
CA THR A 235 -27.57 -38.35 -22.45
C THR A 235 -28.64 -37.58 -21.68
N GLY A 236 -29.90 -37.71 -22.12
CA GLY A 236 -30.97 -37.01 -21.45
C GLY A 236 -32.36 -37.35 -21.99
N ASP A 237 -33.37 -36.82 -21.33
CA ASP A 237 -34.75 -36.82 -21.77
C ASP A 237 -35.13 -35.43 -22.26
N LEU A 238 -35.74 -35.30 -23.43
CA LEU A 238 -36.19 -34.02 -23.98
C LEU A 238 -37.23 -33.35 -23.12
N ALA A 239 -37.99 -34.12 -22.34
CA ALA A 239 -38.98 -33.60 -21.41
C ALA A 239 -38.36 -33.05 -20.12
N GLU A 240 -37.14 -33.53 -19.76
CA GLU A 240 -36.46 -33.20 -18.51
C GLU A 240 -35.00 -32.87 -18.78
N MET A 241 -34.71 -31.94 -19.73
CA MET A 241 -33.35 -31.55 -20.11
C MET A 241 -32.52 -31.03 -18.95
N GLU A 242 -33.13 -30.58 -17.85
CA GLU A 242 -32.43 -30.17 -16.64
C GLU A 242 -31.66 -31.28 -15.95
N LYS A 243 -32.14 -32.52 -16.14
CA LYS A 243 -31.51 -33.75 -15.62
C LYS A 243 -30.58 -34.42 -16.61
N ALA A 244 -30.35 -33.79 -17.78
CA ALA A 244 -29.44 -34.34 -18.77
C ALA A 244 -28.02 -34.44 -18.18
N HIS A 245 -27.39 -35.58 -18.52
CA HIS A 245 -25.98 -35.79 -18.19
C HIS A 245 -25.13 -35.40 -19.41
N VAL A 246 -24.18 -34.45 -19.20
CA VAL A 246 -23.28 -33.96 -20.25
C VAL A 246 -21.83 -34.02 -19.72
N GLU A 247 -21.01 -34.77 -20.44
CA GLU A 247 -19.56 -34.80 -20.21
C GLU A 247 -18.87 -34.01 -21.33
N ALA A 248 -18.05 -33.04 -20.98
CA ALA A 248 -17.28 -32.25 -21.93
C ALA A 248 -15.79 -32.34 -21.60
N THR A 249 -14.98 -32.66 -22.57
CA THR A 249 -13.53 -32.71 -22.45
C THR A 249 -12.92 -31.77 -23.49
N LEU A 250 -12.09 -30.82 -22.99
CA LEU A 250 -11.30 -29.89 -23.80
C LEU A 250 -9.83 -30.29 -23.74
N ARG A 251 -9.17 -30.32 -24.87
CA ARG A 251 -7.72 -30.52 -25.00
C ARG A 251 -7.15 -29.53 -26.00
N GLY A 252 -6.00 -28.95 -25.64
CA GLY A 252 -5.26 -28.05 -26.53
C GLY A 252 -3.78 -28.19 -26.27
N GLU A 253 -2.98 -28.36 -27.31
CA GLU A 253 -1.55 -28.58 -27.16
C GLU A 253 -0.80 -27.24 -26.91
N GLN A 254 -1.05 -26.25 -27.77
CA GLN A 254 -0.35 -24.97 -27.68
C GLN A 254 -1.27 -23.82 -28.09
N LEU A 255 -1.54 -22.95 -27.15
CA LEU A 255 -2.36 -21.76 -27.29
C LEU A 255 -1.59 -20.53 -26.80
N GLN A 256 -1.83 -19.39 -27.41
CA GLN A 256 -1.24 -18.13 -27.00
C GLN A 256 -2.33 -17.06 -26.86
N ARG A 257 -2.29 -16.28 -25.78
CA ARG A 257 -3.15 -15.12 -25.57
C ARG A 257 -2.33 -13.95 -25.06
N GLY A 258 -2.36 -12.81 -25.75
CA GLY A 258 -1.68 -11.60 -25.27
C GLY A 258 -0.19 -11.79 -24.96
N GLY A 259 0.52 -12.73 -25.65
CA GLY A 259 1.90 -13.08 -25.39
C GLY A 259 2.13 -14.17 -24.33
N TYR A 260 1.08 -14.57 -23.59
CA TYR A 260 1.14 -15.69 -22.65
C TYR A 260 0.89 -17.02 -23.36
N GLU A 261 1.77 -17.98 -23.17
CA GLU A 261 1.72 -19.29 -23.79
C GLU A 261 1.13 -20.33 -22.84
N ILE A 262 0.10 -21.04 -23.30
CA ILE A 262 -0.57 -22.13 -22.60
C ILE A 262 -0.24 -23.43 -23.34
N ARG A 263 0.30 -24.41 -22.62
CA ARG A 263 0.63 -25.73 -23.14
C ARG A 263 -0.17 -26.80 -22.40
N ASN A 264 -0.46 -27.89 -23.13
CA ASN A 264 -1.10 -29.06 -22.57
C ASN A 264 -2.41 -28.74 -21.82
N LEU A 265 -3.20 -27.82 -22.36
CA LEU A 265 -4.50 -27.49 -21.79
C LEU A 265 -5.40 -28.72 -21.78
N ALA A 266 -5.88 -29.09 -20.62
CA ALA A 266 -6.86 -30.13 -20.41
C ALA A 266 -7.94 -29.63 -19.46
N ALA A 267 -9.20 -29.79 -19.87
CA ALA A 267 -10.32 -29.54 -18.98
C ALA A 267 -11.37 -30.64 -19.17
N THR A 268 -11.94 -31.11 -18.08
CA THR A 268 -13.06 -32.05 -18.06
C THR A 268 -14.15 -31.49 -17.16
N ALA A 269 -15.32 -31.37 -17.74
CA ALA A 269 -16.51 -30.88 -17.03
C ALA A 269 -17.66 -31.86 -17.20
N GLU A 270 -18.40 -32.05 -16.16
CA GLU A 270 -19.56 -32.92 -16.11
C GLU A 270 -20.77 -32.10 -15.61
N TRP A 271 -21.85 -32.20 -16.34
CA TRP A 271 -23.14 -31.63 -15.96
C TRP A 271 -24.12 -32.72 -15.67
N SER A 272 -24.68 -32.78 -14.51
CA SER A 272 -25.73 -33.72 -14.15
C SER A 272 -26.59 -33.14 -13.02
N ASP A 273 -27.90 -33.32 -13.11
CA ASP A 273 -28.89 -32.94 -12.08
C ASP A 273 -28.68 -31.50 -11.55
N GLN A 274 -28.51 -30.52 -12.45
CA GLN A 274 -28.26 -29.10 -12.13
C GLN A 274 -26.95 -28.82 -11.38
N GLN A 275 -26.01 -29.73 -11.47
CA GLN A 275 -24.66 -29.58 -10.97
C GLN A 275 -23.66 -29.54 -12.13
N LEU A 276 -22.80 -28.54 -12.12
CA LEU A 276 -21.66 -28.47 -13.01
C LEU A 276 -20.39 -28.78 -12.20
N GLN A 277 -19.76 -29.90 -12.52
CA GLN A 277 -18.49 -30.31 -11.91
C GLN A 277 -17.36 -30.13 -12.91
N LEU A 278 -16.45 -29.22 -12.66
CA LEU A 278 -15.16 -29.11 -13.33
C LEU A 278 -14.18 -30.03 -12.61
N THR A 279 -14.11 -31.28 -13.05
CA THR A 279 -13.29 -32.31 -12.37
C THR A 279 -11.81 -32.08 -12.60
N GLN A 280 -11.45 -31.48 -13.71
CA GLN A 280 -10.09 -31.17 -14.09
C GLN A 280 -10.07 -29.87 -14.93
N LEU A 281 -9.19 -28.96 -14.55
CA LEU A 281 -8.69 -27.89 -15.39
C LEU A 281 -7.19 -27.82 -15.16
N ALA A 282 -6.41 -28.05 -16.17
CA ALA A 282 -4.95 -28.05 -16.06
C ALA A 282 -4.31 -27.48 -17.31
N TRP A 283 -3.26 -26.74 -17.15
CA TRP A 283 -2.34 -26.35 -18.21
C TRP A 283 -0.95 -26.07 -17.66
N GLN A 284 0.00 -25.98 -18.54
CA GLN A 284 1.39 -25.63 -18.26
C GLN A 284 1.79 -24.38 -19.02
N ASP A 285 2.67 -23.62 -18.47
CA ASP A 285 3.42 -22.57 -19.16
C ASP A 285 4.94 -22.89 -19.16
N ASN A 286 5.78 -21.91 -19.46
CA ASN A 286 7.23 -22.09 -19.48
C ASN A 286 7.84 -22.30 -18.10
N SER A 287 7.11 -22.09 -17.03
CA SER A 287 7.63 -22.04 -15.67
C SER A 287 7.00 -23.04 -14.71
N GLY A 288 5.76 -23.42 -14.96
CA GLY A 288 5.06 -24.30 -14.05
C GLY A 288 3.70 -24.72 -14.59
N GLU A 289 2.81 -25.06 -13.68
CA GLU A 289 1.48 -25.55 -14.02
C GLU A 289 0.39 -24.89 -13.19
N LEU A 290 -0.79 -24.83 -13.76
CA LEU A 290 -2.04 -24.55 -13.06
C LEU A 290 -2.92 -25.79 -13.08
N ARG A 291 -3.47 -26.13 -11.95
CA ARG A 291 -4.51 -27.16 -11.78
C ARG A 291 -5.65 -26.56 -10.99
N ALA A 292 -6.87 -26.80 -11.45
CA ALA A 292 -8.06 -26.37 -10.73
C ALA A 292 -9.18 -27.39 -10.86
N ARG A 293 -10.08 -27.37 -9.89
CA ARG A 293 -11.34 -28.08 -9.90
C ARG A 293 -12.41 -27.22 -9.26
N ALA A 294 -13.65 -27.36 -9.71
CA ALA A 294 -14.76 -26.62 -9.18
C ALA A 294 -16.04 -27.43 -9.25
N ASN A 295 -16.94 -27.16 -8.34
CA ASN A 295 -18.29 -27.72 -8.33
C ASN A 295 -19.27 -26.57 -8.17
N TRP A 296 -20.23 -26.45 -9.07
CA TRP A 296 -21.28 -25.44 -9.02
C TRP A 296 -22.65 -26.11 -9.01
N ASN A 297 -23.35 -25.97 -7.91
CA ASN A 297 -24.73 -26.37 -7.76
C ASN A 297 -25.67 -25.20 -8.14
N VAL A 298 -26.29 -25.29 -9.31
CA VAL A 298 -27.17 -24.23 -9.83
C VAL A 298 -28.41 -24.06 -8.99
N ARG A 299 -28.98 -25.16 -8.45
CA ARG A 299 -30.18 -25.13 -7.61
C ARG A 299 -29.92 -24.50 -6.25
N ALA A 300 -28.81 -24.84 -5.63
CA ALA A 300 -28.38 -24.26 -4.38
C ALA A 300 -27.73 -22.88 -4.57
N GLN A 301 -27.45 -22.46 -5.79
CA GLN A 301 -26.68 -21.26 -6.12
C GLN A 301 -25.33 -21.18 -5.38
N ALA A 302 -24.70 -22.33 -5.20
CA ALA A 302 -23.44 -22.46 -4.47
C ALA A 302 -22.35 -23.05 -5.36
N ALA A 303 -21.15 -22.55 -5.20
CA ALA A 303 -19.96 -23.04 -5.89
C ALA A 303 -18.82 -23.27 -4.90
N GLU A 304 -18.04 -24.31 -5.15
CA GLU A 304 -16.79 -24.60 -4.46
C GLU A 304 -15.68 -24.74 -5.49
N PHE A 305 -14.48 -24.32 -5.15
CA PHE A 305 -13.34 -24.48 -6.03
C PHE A 305 -12.04 -24.74 -5.27
N GLN A 306 -11.11 -25.38 -5.94
CA GLN A 306 -9.73 -25.54 -5.48
C GLN A 306 -8.80 -25.30 -6.66
N ALA A 307 -7.70 -24.60 -6.42
CA ALA A 307 -6.72 -24.31 -7.45
C ALA A 307 -5.30 -24.36 -6.86
N HIS A 308 -4.40 -24.89 -7.63
CA HIS A 308 -2.96 -24.83 -7.40
C HIS A 308 -2.30 -24.22 -8.62
N SER A 309 -1.39 -23.28 -8.41
CA SER A 309 -0.72 -22.57 -9.49
C SER A 309 0.74 -22.33 -9.18
N SER A 310 1.60 -22.62 -10.15
CA SER A 310 3.02 -22.26 -10.16
C SER A 310 3.43 -21.60 -11.48
N ILE A 311 2.46 -20.98 -12.18
CA ILE A 311 2.65 -20.33 -13.47
C ILE A 311 3.23 -18.92 -13.35
N GLN A 312 3.63 -18.32 -14.49
CA GLN A 312 4.03 -16.91 -14.58
C GLN A 312 2.84 -15.97 -14.36
N ALA A 313 2.54 -15.70 -13.08
CA ALA A 313 1.35 -14.97 -12.68
C ALA A 313 1.24 -13.59 -13.35
N ARG A 314 2.34 -12.86 -13.52
CA ARG A 314 2.31 -11.54 -14.16
C ARG A 314 1.85 -11.63 -15.61
N GLN A 315 2.49 -12.47 -16.42
CA GLN A 315 2.16 -12.63 -17.84
C GLN A 315 0.73 -13.15 -18.03
N PHE A 316 0.32 -14.09 -17.17
CA PHE A 316 -1.04 -14.59 -17.14
C PHE A 316 -2.05 -13.48 -16.87
N LEU A 317 -1.88 -12.73 -15.77
CA LEU A 317 -2.80 -11.67 -15.40
C LEU A 317 -2.86 -10.53 -16.44
N GLU A 318 -1.73 -10.18 -17.05
CA GLU A 318 -1.67 -9.19 -18.13
C GLU A 318 -2.45 -9.70 -19.37
N ALA A 319 -2.25 -10.96 -19.78
CA ALA A 319 -2.94 -11.56 -20.92
C ALA A 319 -4.46 -11.67 -20.73
N PHE A 320 -4.92 -11.82 -19.49
CA PHE A 320 -6.34 -11.93 -19.15
C PHE A 320 -6.98 -10.61 -18.68
N GLY A 321 -6.28 -9.47 -18.80
CA GLY A 321 -6.81 -8.14 -18.50
C GLY A 321 -6.74 -7.75 -17.02
N PHE A 322 -6.06 -8.51 -16.17
CA PHE A 322 -5.87 -8.26 -14.75
C PHE A 322 -4.49 -7.67 -14.42
N GLY A 323 -3.74 -7.19 -15.40
CA GLY A 323 -2.38 -6.67 -15.25
C GLY A 323 -2.26 -5.52 -14.23
N ALA A 324 -3.33 -4.73 -14.03
CA ALA A 324 -3.35 -3.64 -13.06
C ALA A 324 -3.05 -4.09 -11.61
N TYR A 325 -3.40 -5.33 -11.26
CA TYR A 325 -3.15 -5.87 -9.91
C TYR A 325 -1.68 -6.20 -9.64
N VAL A 326 -0.89 -6.42 -10.69
CA VAL A 326 0.51 -6.84 -10.59
C VAL A 326 1.50 -5.85 -11.21
N GLN A 327 1.03 -4.65 -11.63
CA GLN A 327 1.86 -3.66 -12.30
C GLN A 327 3.10 -3.24 -11.50
N ASN A 328 3.01 -3.28 -10.17
CA ASN A 328 4.08 -2.89 -9.24
C ASN A 328 4.87 -4.09 -8.71
N ALA A 329 4.61 -5.30 -9.22
CA ALA A 329 5.27 -6.53 -8.80
C ALA A 329 6.02 -7.19 -9.95
N THR A 330 7.23 -7.65 -9.69
CA THR A 330 7.99 -8.52 -10.59
C THR A 330 8.44 -9.75 -9.81
N PHE A 331 8.37 -10.91 -10.43
CA PHE A 331 8.71 -12.19 -9.80
C PHE A 331 9.94 -12.76 -10.48
N ALA A 332 10.97 -13.05 -9.71
CA ALA A 332 12.16 -13.73 -10.21
C ALA A 332 11.88 -15.24 -10.43
N THR A 333 11.04 -15.80 -9.58
CA THR A 333 10.51 -17.15 -9.70
C THR A 333 8.98 -17.09 -9.70
N PRO A 334 8.30 -17.99 -10.40
CA PRO A 334 6.84 -18.04 -10.41
C PRO A 334 6.27 -18.17 -9.00
N PRO A 335 5.21 -17.41 -8.68
CA PRO A 335 4.52 -17.58 -7.41
C PRO A 335 3.84 -18.95 -7.31
N VAL A 336 3.92 -19.57 -6.15
CA VAL A 336 3.13 -20.76 -5.84
C VAL A 336 1.89 -20.34 -5.06
N LEU A 337 0.73 -20.69 -5.58
CA LEU A 337 -0.56 -20.34 -5.01
C LEU A 337 -1.38 -21.62 -4.79
N GLU A 338 -1.89 -21.79 -3.59
CA GLU A 338 -2.89 -22.79 -3.28
C GLU A 338 -4.15 -22.06 -2.83
N LEU A 339 -5.25 -22.25 -3.52
CA LEU A 339 -6.50 -21.56 -3.26
C LEU A 339 -7.62 -22.59 -3.11
N SER A 340 -8.50 -22.34 -2.17
CA SER A 340 -9.78 -23.04 -2.06
C SER A 340 -10.86 -22.05 -1.64
N GLY A 341 -12.06 -22.24 -2.09
CA GLY A 341 -13.13 -21.33 -1.72
C GLY A 341 -14.50 -21.90 -1.94
N ALA A 342 -15.46 -21.26 -1.25
CA ALA A 342 -16.88 -21.51 -1.41
C ALA A 342 -17.59 -20.18 -1.66
N LEU A 343 -18.53 -20.18 -2.58
CA LEU A 343 -19.35 -19.05 -2.98
C LEU A 343 -20.80 -19.46 -2.84
N ASP A 344 -21.58 -18.71 -2.09
CA ASP A 344 -23.02 -18.93 -1.90
C ASP A 344 -23.76 -17.66 -2.31
N PHE A 345 -24.52 -17.77 -3.39
CA PHE A 345 -25.31 -16.68 -3.99
C PHE A 345 -26.79 -16.77 -3.62
N SER A 346 -27.19 -17.71 -2.78
CA SER A 346 -28.59 -17.94 -2.39
C SER A 346 -29.17 -16.84 -1.46
N ALA A 347 -28.31 -16.14 -0.73
CA ALA A 347 -28.68 -15.06 0.16
C ALA A 347 -28.69 -13.70 -0.56
N GLU A 348 -29.45 -12.70 -0.04
CA GLU A 348 -29.42 -11.32 -0.54
C GLU A 348 -28.01 -10.74 -0.58
N GLN A 349 -27.14 -11.13 0.37
CA GLN A 349 -25.72 -10.83 0.35
C GLN A 349 -24.94 -12.12 0.10
N PRO A 350 -24.24 -12.25 -1.05
CA PRO A 350 -23.47 -13.43 -1.37
C PRO A 350 -22.39 -13.71 -0.30
N ARG A 351 -22.42 -14.89 0.26
CA ARG A 351 -21.34 -15.36 1.14
C ARG A 351 -20.18 -15.86 0.31
N ARG A 352 -18.99 -15.39 0.63
CA ARG A 352 -17.77 -15.75 -0.07
C ARG A 352 -16.74 -16.17 0.94
N SER A 353 -16.14 -17.32 0.75
CA SER A 353 -15.04 -17.79 1.59
C SER A 353 -13.89 -18.24 0.69
N ILE A 354 -12.74 -17.63 0.88
CA ILE A 354 -11.51 -17.98 0.16
C ILE A 354 -10.43 -18.25 1.20
N LEU A 355 -9.83 -19.40 1.11
CA LEU A 355 -8.66 -19.82 1.86
C LEU A 355 -7.51 -19.96 0.88
N GLY A 356 -6.34 -19.57 1.27
CA GLY A 356 -5.19 -19.71 0.40
C GLY A 356 -3.86 -19.70 1.11
N ARG A 357 -2.88 -20.26 0.44
CA ARG A 357 -1.46 -20.18 0.77
C ARG A 357 -0.74 -19.54 -0.40
N VAL A 358 0.11 -18.58 -0.09
CA VAL A 358 0.93 -17.85 -1.06
C VAL A 358 2.39 -18.07 -0.72
N GLU A 359 3.17 -18.53 -1.68
CA GLU A 359 4.61 -18.63 -1.58
C GLU A 359 5.24 -17.88 -2.77
N LEU A 360 5.94 -16.82 -2.45
CA LEU A 360 6.73 -16.05 -3.41
C LEU A 360 8.20 -16.33 -3.14
N GLY A 361 8.94 -16.71 -4.17
CA GLY A 361 10.39 -16.67 -4.13
C GLY A 361 10.91 -15.24 -4.24
N GLY A 362 12.07 -15.04 -4.85
CA GLY A 362 12.56 -13.68 -5.08
C GLY A 362 11.57 -12.83 -5.88
N PHE A 363 11.17 -11.68 -5.34
CA PHE A 363 10.26 -10.76 -6.01
C PHE A 363 10.60 -9.32 -5.68
N THR A 364 10.17 -8.40 -6.54
CA THR A 364 10.26 -6.96 -6.28
C THR A 364 8.85 -6.38 -6.23
N PHE A 365 8.55 -5.59 -5.20
CA PHE A 365 7.29 -4.89 -5.09
C PHE A 365 7.53 -3.40 -4.82
N ARG A 366 6.98 -2.52 -5.66
CA ARG A 366 7.24 -1.06 -5.62
C ARG A 366 8.74 -0.76 -5.47
N GLU A 367 9.55 -1.35 -6.33
CA GLU A 367 11.02 -1.20 -6.38
C GLU A 367 11.79 -1.81 -5.18
N VAL A 368 11.11 -2.41 -4.22
CA VAL A 368 11.75 -3.07 -3.08
C VAL A 368 11.95 -4.56 -3.40
N PRO A 369 13.20 -5.07 -3.44
CA PRO A 369 13.48 -6.48 -3.66
C PRO A 369 13.28 -7.27 -2.36
N PHE A 370 12.55 -8.37 -2.43
CA PHE A 370 12.37 -9.32 -1.33
C PHE A 370 12.93 -10.68 -1.73
N LEU A 371 13.46 -11.41 -0.76
CA LEU A 371 14.02 -12.74 -0.97
C LEU A 371 12.92 -13.81 -1.03
N ASN A 372 11.95 -13.72 -0.15
CA ASN A 372 10.75 -14.56 -0.18
C ASN A 372 9.60 -13.98 0.64
N LEU A 373 8.42 -14.48 0.37
CA LEU A 373 7.21 -14.29 1.19
C LEU A 373 6.45 -15.61 1.26
N VAL A 374 6.02 -15.99 2.45
CA VAL A 374 5.11 -17.12 2.68
C VAL A 374 4.01 -16.68 3.62
N THR A 375 2.77 -17.02 3.30
CA THR A 375 1.63 -16.73 4.18
C THR A 375 0.44 -17.62 3.87
N ASP A 376 -0.34 -17.92 4.89
CA ASP A 376 -1.69 -18.45 4.76
C ASP A 376 -2.69 -17.30 4.94
N PHE A 377 -3.74 -17.26 4.15
CA PHE A 377 -4.77 -16.25 4.30
C PHE A 377 -6.18 -16.84 4.19
N SER A 378 -7.12 -16.16 4.79
CA SER A 378 -8.54 -16.43 4.59
C SER A 378 -9.32 -15.13 4.46
N TRP A 379 -10.34 -15.15 3.62
CA TRP A 379 -11.23 -14.03 3.38
C TRP A 379 -12.66 -14.53 3.19
N ASP A 380 -13.62 -13.95 3.91
CA ASP A 380 -15.03 -14.33 3.85
C ASP A 380 -15.96 -13.23 3.28
N GLY A 381 -15.38 -12.22 2.63
CA GLY A 381 -16.09 -11.06 2.09
C GLY A 381 -16.02 -9.85 3.01
N THR A 382 -15.95 -10.04 4.31
CA THR A 382 -15.91 -8.98 5.33
C THR A 382 -14.68 -9.07 6.22
N ARG A 383 -14.23 -10.28 6.48
CA ARG A 383 -13.12 -10.58 7.35
C ARG A 383 -11.92 -11.07 6.55
N THR A 384 -10.77 -10.48 6.78
CA THR A 384 -9.49 -10.92 6.24
C THR A 384 -8.61 -11.41 7.39
N MET A 385 -8.05 -12.60 7.24
CA MET A 385 -7.09 -13.14 8.18
C MET A 385 -5.84 -13.54 7.40
N VAL A 386 -4.71 -13.06 7.85
CA VAL A 386 -3.37 -13.42 7.35
C VAL A 386 -2.64 -14.09 8.50
N ARG A 387 -2.14 -15.28 8.30
CA ARG A 387 -1.46 -16.10 9.31
C ARG A 387 -0.07 -16.51 8.86
N GLY A 388 0.87 -16.49 9.79
CA GLY A 388 2.23 -16.94 9.55
C GLY A 388 2.90 -16.17 8.41
N LEU A 389 2.52 -14.89 8.20
CA LEU A 389 3.20 -14.06 7.20
C LEU A 389 4.67 -13.98 7.58
N ARG A 390 5.49 -14.47 6.67
CA ARG A 390 6.95 -14.36 6.76
C ARG A 390 7.47 -13.70 5.50
N VAL A 391 8.08 -12.54 5.67
CA VAL A 391 8.72 -11.79 4.58
C VAL A 391 10.21 -11.69 4.89
N ARG A 392 11.06 -12.11 3.98
CA ARG A 392 12.51 -12.01 4.11
C ARG A 392 13.08 -11.00 3.13
N HIS A 393 13.98 -10.21 3.64
CA HIS A 393 14.76 -9.23 2.87
C HIS A 393 16.23 -9.35 3.30
N GLU A 394 17.18 -8.82 2.53
CA GLU A 394 18.61 -8.84 2.88
C GLU A 394 18.91 -8.23 4.26
N THR A 395 18.12 -7.27 4.72
CA THR A 395 18.29 -6.57 6.00
C THR A 395 17.67 -7.27 7.19
N GLY A 396 16.87 -8.33 6.99
CA GLY A 396 16.20 -9.05 8.07
C GLY A 396 14.89 -9.71 7.62
N GLU A 397 14.04 -10.00 8.58
CA GLU A 397 12.74 -10.63 8.33
C GLU A 397 11.60 -9.95 9.09
N LEU A 398 10.39 -10.13 8.57
CA LEU A 398 9.13 -9.73 9.16
C LEU A 398 8.26 -10.96 9.34
N LEU A 399 7.81 -11.18 10.56
CA LEU A 399 6.79 -12.16 10.92
C LEU A 399 5.53 -11.39 11.33
N ALA A 400 4.37 -11.78 10.84
CA ALA A 400 3.13 -11.14 11.26
C ALA A 400 1.92 -12.06 11.13
N ASP A 401 0.96 -11.83 12.03
CA ASP A 401 -0.41 -12.32 11.91
C ASP A 401 -1.35 -11.12 11.95
N VAL A 402 -2.34 -11.10 11.06
CA VAL A 402 -3.30 -10.01 10.98
C VAL A 402 -4.71 -10.55 10.87
N LEU A 403 -5.59 -10.05 11.69
CA LEU A 403 -7.03 -10.21 11.58
C LEU A 403 -7.67 -8.84 11.38
N ASP A 404 -8.40 -8.69 10.30
CA ASP A 404 -9.11 -7.47 9.97
C ASP A 404 -10.57 -7.79 9.64
N ALA A 405 -11.46 -7.32 10.47
CA ALA A 405 -12.90 -7.53 10.41
C ALA A 405 -13.63 -6.21 10.72
N PRO A 406 -14.92 -6.06 10.41
CA PRO A 406 -15.66 -4.79 10.58
C PRO A 406 -15.58 -4.17 11.98
N GLU A 407 -15.53 -5.00 13.02
CA GLU A 407 -15.52 -4.56 14.42
C GLU A 407 -14.32 -5.11 15.22
N THR A 408 -13.33 -5.66 14.52
CA THR A 408 -12.16 -6.26 15.17
C THR A 408 -10.96 -6.14 14.26
N PHE A 409 -9.95 -5.44 14.72
CA PHE A 409 -8.63 -5.44 14.14
C PHE A 409 -7.64 -6.01 15.15
N ARG A 410 -6.86 -7.02 14.75
CA ARG A 410 -5.77 -7.57 15.57
C ARG A 410 -4.55 -7.78 14.71
N ALA A 411 -3.40 -7.36 15.20
CA ALA A 411 -2.14 -7.61 14.53
C ALA A 411 -1.04 -7.96 15.53
N SER A 412 -0.29 -8.99 15.24
CA SER A 412 0.98 -9.27 15.90
C SER A 412 2.10 -9.18 14.87
N LEU A 413 3.19 -8.56 15.26
CA LEU A 413 4.31 -8.24 14.41
C LEU A 413 5.62 -8.48 15.13
N GLU A 414 6.54 -9.20 14.50
CA GLU A 414 7.96 -9.24 14.88
C GLU A 414 8.80 -8.92 13.66
N SER A 415 9.67 -7.92 13.77
CA SER A 415 10.46 -7.44 12.64
C SER A 415 11.90 -7.17 13.04
N THR A 416 12.81 -7.65 12.20
CA THR A 416 14.22 -7.27 12.18
C THR A 416 14.59 -6.56 10.87
N LEU A 417 13.60 -6.16 10.08
CA LEU A 417 13.79 -5.43 8.83
C LEU A 417 14.32 -4.02 9.07
N ASN A 418 15.15 -3.54 8.19
CA ASN A 418 15.48 -2.12 8.14
C ASN A 418 14.26 -1.32 7.66
N PRO A 419 13.69 -0.42 8.48
CA PRO A 419 12.48 0.33 8.10
C PRO A 419 12.67 1.20 6.85
N ALA A 420 13.90 1.58 6.51
CA ALA A 420 14.17 2.35 5.30
C ALA A 420 13.74 1.63 4.02
N VAL A 421 13.81 0.30 4.02
CA VAL A 421 13.37 -0.55 2.90
C VAL A 421 11.87 -0.44 2.67
N LEU A 422 11.09 -0.28 3.75
CA LEU A 422 9.64 -0.21 3.68
C LEU A 422 9.10 1.14 3.20
N ARG A 423 9.96 2.18 3.10
CA ARG A 423 9.53 3.53 2.70
C ARG A 423 8.69 3.58 1.42
N PRO A 424 9.08 2.93 0.30
CA PRO A 424 8.28 2.97 -0.93
C PRO A 424 6.88 2.36 -0.80
N LEU A 425 6.68 1.52 0.23
CA LEU A 425 5.43 0.82 0.48
C LEU A 425 4.44 1.63 1.31
N LEU A 426 4.91 2.64 2.03
CA LEU A 426 4.14 3.40 3.02
C LEU A 426 3.47 4.64 2.42
N PRO A 427 2.40 5.15 3.04
CA PRO A 427 1.82 6.45 2.71
C PRO A 427 2.79 7.62 2.94
N PRO A 428 2.53 8.82 2.35
CA PRO A 428 3.45 9.97 2.40
C PRO A 428 3.85 10.44 3.81
N GLY A 429 2.95 10.38 4.78
CA GLY A 429 3.23 10.79 6.17
C GLY A 429 4.32 9.94 6.84
N PRO A 430 4.10 8.62 6.99
CA PRO A 430 5.12 7.70 7.48
C PRO A 430 6.42 7.70 6.67
N GLN A 431 6.35 7.86 5.34
CA GLN A 431 7.57 8.01 4.51
C GLN A 431 8.42 9.20 4.95
N LYS A 432 7.77 10.37 5.19
CA LYS A 432 8.47 11.57 5.63
C LYS A 432 9.13 11.35 6.99
N PHE A 433 8.44 10.73 7.93
CA PHE A 433 8.99 10.40 9.24
C PHE A 433 10.20 9.46 9.14
N LEU A 434 10.09 8.40 8.35
CA LEU A 434 11.20 7.46 8.17
C LEU A 434 12.41 8.05 7.43
N ARG A 435 12.26 9.17 6.70
CA ARG A 435 13.42 9.88 6.10
C ARG A 435 14.30 10.58 7.12
N GLU A 436 13.77 10.87 8.31
CA GLU A 436 14.53 11.51 9.38
C GLU A 436 15.44 10.50 10.11
N TRP A 437 15.33 9.21 9.77
CA TRP A 437 16.03 8.10 10.40
C TRP A 437 17.04 7.45 9.48
N GLU A 438 18.17 7.02 10.05
CA GLU A 438 19.15 6.17 9.42
C GLU A 438 19.42 4.95 10.31
N TRP A 439 19.32 3.76 9.73
CA TRP A 439 19.54 2.49 10.44
C TRP A 439 20.70 1.69 9.80
N PRO A 440 21.95 1.94 10.17
CA PRO A 440 23.08 1.09 9.72
C PRO A 440 22.96 -0.34 10.23
N ARG A 441 22.23 -0.53 11.34
CA ARG A 441 21.79 -1.83 11.83
C ARG A 441 20.27 -1.82 11.91
N SER A 442 19.67 -2.92 11.47
CA SER A 442 18.23 -3.09 11.52
C SER A 442 17.73 -3.09 12.96
N PRO A 443 16.63 -2.42 13.27
CA PRO A 443 16.00 -2.48 14.60
C PRO A 443 15.30 -3.81 14.81
N THR A 444 15.06 -4.15 16.06
CA THR A 444 14.11 -5.20 16.43
C THR A 444 12.82 -4.55 16.95
N VAL A 445 11.69 -4.94 16.36
CA VAL A 445 10.37 -4.45 16.76
C VAL A 445 9.47 -5.65 17.02
N ARG A 446 8.84 -5.68 18.18
CA ARG A 446 7.76 -6.62 18.52
C ARG A 446 6.53 -5.81 18.89
N LEU A 447 5.39 -6.20 18.38
CA LEU A 447 4.15 -5.48 18.62
C LEU A 447 2.97 -6.43 18.55
N ALA A 448 2.10 -6.37 19.55
CA ALA A 448 0.81 -7.04 19.55
C ALA A 448 -0.26 -6.00 19.87
N ILE A 449 -1.18 -5.79 18.93
CA ILE A 449 -2.23 -4.77 19.02
C ILE A 449 -3.58 -5.37 18.67
N GLU A 450 -4.61 -4.83 19.30
CA GLU A 450 -5.99 -5.13 18.95
C GLU A 450 -6.87 -3.88 19.12
N GLY A 451 -7.99 -3.86 18.43
CA GLY A 451 -8.96 -2.77 18.51
C GLY A 451 -10.19 -3.03 17.63
N PRO A 452 -11.18 -2.16 17.67
CA PRO A 452 -12.39 -2.29 16.86
C PRO A 452 -12.15 -1.92 15.38
N SER A 453 -11.04 -1.26 15.04
CA SER A 453 -10.77 -0.80 13.69
C SER A 453 -9.26 -0.64 13.44
N ARG A 454 -8.90 -0.28 12.20
CA ARG A 454 -7.52 0.07 11.81
C ARG A 454 -7.05 1.44 12.34
N ASP A 455 -7.89 2.17 13.06
CA ASP A 455 -7.53 3.47 13.62
C ASP A 455 -6.66 3.30 14.88
N PRO A 456 -5.41 3.79 14.88
CA PRO A 456 -4.50 3.69 16.04
C PRO A 456 -5.05 4.28 17.33
N ARG A 457 -6.02 5.21 17.26
CA ARG A 457 -6.67 5.80 18.44
C ARG A 457 -7.50 4.79 19.24
N SER A 458 -7.93 3.74 18.57
CA SER A 458 -8.77 2.69 19.15
C SER A 458 -7.98 1.45 19.55
N TRP A 459 -6.66 1.45 19.37
CA TRP A 459 -5.83 0.28 19.65
C TRP A 459 -5.52 0.14 21.13
N THR A 460 -5.50 -1.10 21.56
CA THR A 460 -4.88 -1.56 22.81
C THR A 460 -3.81 -2.56 22.46
N GLY A 461 -2.74 -2.61 23.24
CA GLY A 461 -1.69 -3.58 22.99
C GLY A 461 -0.34 -3.15 23.57
N GLU A 462 0.61 -4.03 23.38
CA GLU A 462 1.97 -3.88 23.91
C GLU A 462 3.02 -4.36 22.92
N GLY A 463 4.24 -3.96 23.16
CA GLY A 463 5.37 -4.36 22.35
C GLY A 463 6.68 -3.85 22.89
N SER A 464 7.73 -4.02 22.11
CA SER A 464 9.06 -3.51 22.43
C SER A 464 9.81 -3.08 21.17
N ILE A 465 10.67 -2.11 21.33
CA ILE A 465 11.57 -1.61 20.28
C ILE A 465 12.99 -1.64 20.81
N ALA A 466 13.91 -2.15 20.00
CA ALA A 466 15.34 -2.08 20.26
C ALA A 466 16.06 -1.56 19.00
N LEU A 467 16.80 -0.47 19.18
CA LEU A 467 17.61 0.19 18.16
C LEU A 467 19.08 0.03 18.51
N GLN A 468 19.91 -0.12 17.50
CA GLN A 468 21.36 -0.15 17.63
C GLN A 468 22.01 0.71 16.54
N ARG A 469 23.02 1.53 16.95
CA ARG A 469 23.74 2.42 16.03
C ARG A 469 22.79 3.14 15.05
N THR A 470 21.83 3.83 15.61
CA THR A 470 20.79 4.50 14.84
C THR A 470 21.00 6.01 14.87
N ARG A 471 20.65 6.69 13.79
CA ARG A 471 20.70 8.15 13.68
C ARG A 471 19.29 8.69 13.45
N PHE A 472 18.86 9.61 14.26
CA PHE A 472 17.59 10.30 14.13
C PHE A 472 17.82 11.81 14.04
N ARG A 473 17.25 12.46 13.03
CA ARG A 473 17.44 13.90 12.77
C ARG A 473 18.90 14.33 12.82
N GLY A 474 19.81 13.53 12.29
CA GLY A 474 21.23 13.85 12.25
C GLY A 474 22.02 13.51 13.52
N VAL A 475 21.37 13.08 14.60
CA VAL A 475 22.01 12.79 15.88
C VAL A 475 22.10 11.28 16.12
N TRP A 476 23.31 10.78 16.38
CA TRP A 476 23.58 9.37 16.63
C TRP A 476 23.18 8.94 18.04
N MET A 477 22.67 7.72 18.15
CA MET A 477 22.54 6.96 19.39
C MET A 477 23.21 5.60 19.26
N ASN A 478 23.90 5.16 20.28
CA ASN A 478 24.55 3.83 20.30
C ASN A 478 23.53 2.72 20.42
N SER A 479 22.54 2.90 21.29
CA SER A 479 21.39 2.04 21.43
C SER A 479 20.19 2.82 21.99
N ALA A 480 19.00 2.34 21.67
CA ALA A 480 17.78 2.76 22.33
C ALA A 480 16.86 1.55 22.51
N THR A 481 16.25 1.41 23.69
CA THR A 481 15.25 0.38 23.98
C THR A 481 14.06 1.06 24.65
N ALA A 482 12.86 0.56 24.35
CA ALA A 482 11.65 0.99 25.03
C ALA A 482 10.61 -0.12 24.94
N ASP A 483 9.77 -0.21 25.97
CA ASP A 483 8.51 -0.93 25.90
C ASP A 483 7.46 0.01 25.31
N VAL A 484 6.59 -0.55 24.48
CA VAL A 484 5.56 0.20 23.74
C VAL A 484 4.20 -0.26 24.21
N ARG A 485 3.31 0.68 24.49
CA ARG A 485 1.93 0.37 24.88
C ARG A 485 0.95 1.28 24.16
N PHE A 486 -0.07 0.69 23.58
CA PHE A 486 -1.25 1.38 23.07
C PHE A 486 -2.38 1.25 24.08
N ALA A 487 -2.90 2.32 24.58
CA ALA A 487 -4.06 2.36 25.47
C ALA A 487 -4.69 3.76 25.44
N ASP A 488 -6.02 3.83 25.59
CA ASP A 488 -6.77 5.08 25.78
C ASP A 488 -6.50 6.16 24.72
N GLY A 489 -6.27 5.73 23.47
CA GLY A 489 -5.96 6.66 22.38
C GLY A 489 -4.56 7.28 22.44
N ALA A 490 -3.66 6.67 23.20
CA ALA A 490 -2.28 7.11 23.35
C ALA A 490 -1.28 5.98 23.03
N LEU A 491 -0.12 6.38 22.54
CA LEU A 491 1.06 5.54 22.36
C LEU A 491 2.08 5.90 23.42
N THR A 492 2.35 4.97 24.34
CA THR A 492 3.30 5.16 25.45
C THR A 492 4.57 4.36 25.20
N PHE A 493 5.70 5.00 25.42
CA PHE A 493 7.02 4.39 25.49
C PHE A 493 7.48 4.44 26.95
N SER A 494 7.51 3.30 27.60
CA SER A 494 8.01 3.14 28.96
C SER A 494 9.38 2.44 28.96
N ASP A 495 10.06 2.50 30.10
CA ASP A 495 11.40 1.95 30.27
C ASP A 495 12.38 2.36 29.14
N LEU A 496 12.12 3.58 28.59
CA LEU A 496 12.99 4.14 27.60
C LEU A 496 14.42 4.27 28.14
N ARG A 497 15.35 3.71 27.38
CA ARG A 497 16.78 3.86 27.66
C ARG A 497 17.51 4.17 26.37
N VAL A 498 18.11 5.32 26.29
CA VAL A 498 18.94 5.77 25.17
C VAL A 498 20.37 5.90 25.65
N THR A 499 21.33 5.33 24.91
CA THR A 499 22.75 5.45 25.24
C THR A 499 23.51 6.19 24.15
N ARG A 500 24.41 7.05 24.56
CA ARG A 500 25.34 7.77 23.72
C ARG A 500 26.74 7.76 24.36
N PRO A 501 27.80 8.21 23.66
CA PRO A 501 29.13 8.22 24.23
C PRO A 501 29.26 9.05 25.51
N GLU A 502 28.52 10.15 25.62
CA GLU A 502 28.57 11.07 26.75
C GLU A 502 27.68 10.65 27.92
N GLY A 503 26.68 9.77 27.68
CA GLY A 503 25.81 9.39 28.79
C GLY A 503 24.58 8.58 28.38
N VAL A 504 23.61 8.58 29.27
CA VAL A 504 22.37 7.79 29.18
C VAL A 504 21.14 8.69 29.42
N GLY A 505 20.11 8.46 28.64
CA GLY A 505 18.77 8.98 28.89
C GLY A 505 17.82 7.84 29.24
N THR A 506 17.00 8.01 30.28
CA THR A 506 15.98 7.07 30.75
C THR A 506 14.68 7.82 31.02
N GLY A 507 13.53 7.14 30.98
CA GLY A 507 12.24 7.72 31.33
C GLY A 507 11.10 7.14 30.53
N ALA A 508 10.01 7.86 30.50
CA ALA A 508 8.85 7.49 29.69
C ALA A 508 8.28 8.70 28.96
N PHE A 509 7.67 8.48 27.81
CA PHE A 509 6.86 9.47 27.15
C PHE A 509 5.65 8.82 26.46
N SER A 510 4.56 9.57 26.37
CA SER A 510 3.36 9.14 25.68
C SER A 510 2.89 10.20 24.70
N TYR A 511 2.38 9.74 23.55
CA TYR A 511 1.79 10.57 22.52
C TYR A 511 0.27 10.33 22.44
N ASP A 512 -0.50 11.36 22.75
CA ASP A 512 -1.97 11.36 22.60
C ASP A 512 -2.33 11.71 21.16
N PHE A 513 -2.99 10.78 20.46
CA PHE A 513 -3.37 10.97 19.05
C PHE A 513 -4.50 11.98 18.83
N ALA A 514 -5.36 12.19 19.82
CA ALA A 514 -6.49 13.11 19.72
C ALA A 514 -6.06 14.55 20.00
N ARG A 515 -5.24 14.74 21.04
CA ARG A 515 -4.77 16.05 21.48
C ARG A 515 -3.50 16.50 20.77
N HIS A 516 -2.77 15.59 20.12
CA HIS A 516 -1.43 15.83 19.56
C HIS A 516 -0.44 16.33 20.61
N GLU A 517 -0.48 15.74 21.79
CA GLU A 517 0.36 16.07 22.94
C GLU A 517 1.38 14.97 23.21
N VAL A 518 2.58 15.38 23.60
CA VAL A 518 3.60 14.50 24.13
C VAL A 518 3.69 14.73 25.63
N ARG A 519 3.41 13.74 26.43
CA ARG A 519 3.65 13.74 27.88
C ARG A 519 4.99 13.13 28.18
N VAL A 520 5.80 13.83 28.94
CA VAL A 520 7.15 13.46 29.38
C VAL A 520 7.07 13.09 30.86
N GLN A 521 7.59 11.92 31.27
CA GLN A 521 7.51 11.45 32.65
C GLN A 521 8.88 10.92 33.08
N ASP A 522 9.39 11.50 34.13
CA ASP A 522 10.65 11.15 34.80
C ASP A 522 11.82 10.91 33.84
N VAL A 523 11.91 11.76 32.81
CA VAL A 523 12.99 11.67 31.84
C VAL A 523 14.25 12.22 32.47
N ARG A 524 15.15 11.31 32.81
CA ARG A 524 16.48 11.60 33.40
C ARG A 524 17.53 11.40 32.33
N THR A 525 18.37 12.36 32.14
CA THR A 525 19.37 12.27 31.08
C THR A 525 20.68 12.95 31.46
N SER A 526 21.77 12.31 31.08
CA SER A 526 23.13 12.89 31.09
C SER A 526 23.63 13.06 29.65
N LEU A 527 22.75 13.45 28.72
CA LEU A 527 23.06 13.71 27.32
C LEU A 527 23.25 15.22 27.08
N HIS A 528 24.06 15.60 26.07
CA HIS A 528 24.20 16.99 25.68
C HIS A 528 22.90 17.58 25.17
N PRO A 529 22.33 18.60 25.81
CA PRO A 529 21.04 19.18 25.45
C PRO A 529 20.97 19.70 24.02
N ALA A 530 22.07 20.29 23.55
CA ALA A 530 22.17 20.85 22.21
C ALA A 530 21.97 19.78 21.10
N GLU A 531 22.37 18.56 21.35
CA GLU A 531 22.15 17.46 20.41
C GLU A 531 20.80 16.76 20.66
N ALA A 532 20.47 16.47 21.91
CA ALA A 532 19.23 15.82 22.27
C ALA A 532 17.97 16.60 21.82
N ILE A 533 18.03 17.92 21.78
CA ILE A 533 16.91 18.76 21.35
C ILE A 533 16.49 18.54 19.90
N TYR A 534 17.41 18.09 19.03
CA TYR A 534 17.08 17.73 17.64
C TYR A 534 16.08 16.60 17.56
N TRP A 535 16.08 15.68 18.54
CA TRP A 535 15.11 14.60 18.57
C TRP A 535 13.68 15.09 18.81
N ILE A 536 13.56 16.19 19.57
CA ILE A 536 12.26 16.78 19.92
C ILE A 536 11.82 17.78 18.85
N GLU A 537 12.53 18.89 18.72
CA GLU A 537 12.23 19.97 17.76
C GLU A 537 13.54 20.68 17.36
N PRO A 538 14.02 20.45 16.11
CA PRO A 538 15.28 21.05 15.65
C PRO A 538 15.35 22.57 15.72
N LYS A 539 14.21 23.26 15.67
CA LYS A 539 14.17 24.72 15.73
C LYS A 539 14.61 25.27 17.10
N LEU A 540 14.42 24.49 18.14
CA LEU A 540 14.82 24.88 19.52
C LEU A 540 16.34 24.88 19.71
N PHE A 541 17.11 24.29 18.83
CA PHE A 541 18.56 24.34 18.85
C PHE A 541 19.10 25.78 18.97
N ARG A 542 18.48 26.73 18.25
CA ARG A 542 18.89 28.14 18.27
C ARG A 542 18.75 28.78 19.66
N VAL A 543 17.80 28.29 20.44
CA VAL A 543 17.56 28.78 21.81
C VAL A 543 18.61 28.22 22.77
N ILE A 544 19.04 26.99 22.55
CA ILE A 544 19.98 26.26 23.41
C ILE A 544 21.44 26.51 23.03
N ALA A 545 21.73 26.84 21.77
CA ALA A 545 23.09 27.01 21.25
C ALA A 545 24.00 27.97 22.06
N PRO A 546 23.50 29.07 22.68
CA PRO A 546 24.32 29.93 23.56
C PRO A 546 24.78 29.23 24.85
N TYR A 547 24.12 28.16 25.26
CA TYR A 547 24.41 27.41 26.49
C TYR A 547 25.24 26.20 26.15
N GLN A 548 26.54 26.29 26.34
CA GLN A 548 27.49 25.21 25.98
C GLN A 548 27.94 24.49 27.25
N PHE A 549 27.65 23.20 27.32
CA PHE A 549 28.07 22.36 28.45
C PHE A 549 29.35 21.61 28.04
N PRO A 550 30.50 21.82 28.73
CA PRO A 550 31.70 21.03 28.50
C PRO A 550 31.46 19.55 28.74
N ASP A 551 30.82 19.22 29.87
CA ASP A 551 30.34 17.90 30.22
C ASP A 551 28.83 17.89 30.13
N ALA A 552 28.23 16.76 29.73
CA ALA A 552 26.78 16.65 29.65
C ALA A 552 26.13 16.87 31.04
N PRO A 553 25.14 17.75 31.18
CA PRO A 553 24.46 18.00 32.44
C PRO A 553 23.49 16.88 32.81
N ASN A 554 23.20 16.72 34.09
CA ASN A 554 22.09 15.90 34.55
C ASN A 554 20.80 16.71 34.41
N LEU A 555 19.83 16.15 33.70
CA LEU A 555 18.51 16.76 33.49
C LEU A 555 17.42 15.82 34.00
N LEU A 556 16.39 16.40 34.63
CA LEU A 556 15.14 15.71 34.96
C LEU A 556 13.98 16.47 34.34
N ALA A 557 13.29 15.89 33.40
CA ALA A 557 12.19 16.53 32.69
C ALA A 557 10.85 15.84 32.96
N ASN A 558 9.83 16.65 33.23
CA ASN A 558 8.44 16.24 33.45
C ASN A 558 7.49 17.27 32.85
N GLY A 559 6.38 16.80 32.25
CA GLY A 559 5.36 17.73 31.78
C GLY A 559 4.68 17.29 30.46
N VAL A 560 4.08 18.27 29.83
CA VAL A 560 3.33 18.09 28.57
C VAL A 560 3.83 19.07 27.51
N VAL A 561 3.98 18.58 26.28
CA VAL A 561 4.36 19.41 25.12
C VAL A 561 3.29 19.24 24.04
N THR A 562 2.63 20.32 23.66
CA THR A 562 1.63 20.32 22.59
C THR A 562 2.29 20.55 21.23
N LEU A 563 2.10 19.63 20.29
CA LEU A 563 2.72 19.67 18.97
C LEU A 563 1.89 20.43 17.94
N ARG A 564 0.57 20.46 18.10
CA ARG A 564 -0.38 21.11 17.17
C ARG A 564 -1.60 21.61 17.92
N GLY A 565 -2.21 22.70 17.41
CA GLY A 565 -3.46 23.23 17.96
C GLY A 565 -3.26 24.37 18.96
N ARG A 566 -4.21 24.57 19.91
CA ARG A 566 -4.11 25.52 21.00
C ARG A 566 -3.00 25.04 21.91
N ARG A 567 -2.04 25.90 22.18
CA ARG A 567 -0.86 25.54 22.95
C ARG A 567 -1.23 25.41 24.43
N GLU A 568 -0.89 24.31 25.04
CA GLU A 568 -1.02 24.02 26.47
C GLU A 568 0.26 23.28 26.94
N THR A 569 1.41 23.79 26.52
CA THR A 569 2.71 23.25 26.93
C THR A 569 3.00 23.64 28.38
N ASP A 570 3.34 22.69 29.19
CA ASP A 570 3.85 22.84 30.55
C ASP A 570 4.95 21.80 30.77
N LEU A 571 6.19 22.20 30.50
CA LEU A 571 7.37 21.34 30.65
C LEU A 571 8.30 21.93 31.70
N ARG A 572 8.60 21.14 32.71
CA ARG A 572 9.56 21.47 33.79
C ARG A 572 10.81 20.64 33.61
N VAL A 573 11.96 21.30 33.61
CA VAL A 573 13.27 20.65 33.49
C VAL A 573 14.14 21.12 34.66
N GLU A 574 14.59 20.20 35.47
CA GLU A 574 15.62 20.44 36.46
C GLU A 574 16.99 20.24 35.84
N VAL A 575 17.90 21.13 36.08
CA VAL A 575 19.24 21.16 35.49
C VAL A 575 20.27 21.13 36.57
N GLU A 576 21.20 20.18 36.50
CA GLU A 576 22.40 20.12 37.32
C GLU A 576 23.61 19.90 36.42
N ALA A 577 24.48 20.90 36.33
CA ALA A 577 25.72 20.81 35.56
C ALA A 577 26.92 21.00 36.50
N PRO A 578 27.42 19.91 37.12
CA PRO A 578 28.58 19.97 37.99
C PRO A 578 29.87 20.31 37.24
N GLY A 579 29.97 19.94 35.94
CA GLY A 579 31.09 20.29 35.05
C GLY A 579 30.97 21.68 34.44
N GLY A 580 29.96 22.47 34.86
CA GLY A 580 29.77 23.83 34.43
C GLY A 580 29.06 24.03 33.10
N MET A 581 28.99 25.27 32.67
CA MET A 581 28.34 25.74 31.46
C MET A 581 29.05 26.99 30.95
N ASN A 582 29.28 27.07 29.67
CA ASN A 582 29.73 28.28 29.01
C ASN A 582 28.52 29.03 28.41
N TYR A 583 28.43 30.33 28.70
CA TYR A 583 27.40 31.19 28.16
C TYR A 583 28.01 32.38 27.45
N VAL A 584 27.61 32.66 26.22
CA VAL A 584 28.12 33.81 25.47
C VAL A 584 27.30 35.06 25.80
N PHE A 585 27.93 35.98 26.49
CA PHE A 585 27.31 37.27 26.86
C PHE A 585 28.17 38.45 26.36
N LEU A 586 27.58 39.36 25.62
CA LEU A 586 28.27 40.51 24.99
C LEU A 586 29.54 40.11 24.22
N GLY A 587 29.45 39.05 23.44
CA GLY A 587 30.57 38.54 22.63
C GLY A 587 31.70 37.84 23.39
N LYS A 588 31.58 37.64 24.69
CA LYS A 588 32.54 36.96 25.56
C LYS A 588 31.91 35.72 26.19
N THR A 589 32.69 34.68 26.36
CA THR A 589 32.24 33.43 26.98
C THR A 589 32.42 33.50 28.50
N LEU A 590 31.33 33.45 29.22
CA LEU A 590 31.29 33.34 30.68
C LEU A 590 31.39 31.85 31.07
N PRO A 591 32.45 31.39 31.75
CA PRO A 591 32.64 30.00 32.16
C PRO A 591 32.03 29.82 33.54
N PHE A 592 30.76 29.36 33.62
CA PHE A 592 30.19 28.97 34.90
C PHE A 592 30.83 27.61 35.33
N GLU A 593 31.34 27.54 36.51
CA GLU A 593 32.04 26.34 37.03
C GLU A 593 31.08 25.27 37.48
N ARG A 594 29.92 25.66 37.97
CA ARG A 594 28.80 24.82 38.33
C ARG A 594 27.49 25.61 38.13
N ILE A 595 26.45 24.92 37.68
CA ILE A 595 25.13 25.54 37.60
C ILE A 595 24.03 24.53 37.95
N THR A 596 23.06 24.97 38.73
CA THR A 596 21.83 24.25 39.04
C THR A 596 20.65 25.20 38.86
N GLY A 597 19.47 24.66 38.51
CA GLY A 597 18.28 25.48 38.35
C GLY A 597 17.12 24.70 37.79
N GLN A 598 16.00 25.39 37.67
CA GLN A 598 14.80 24.83 37.02
C GLN A 598 14.42 25.68 35.83
N VAL A 599 14.07 25.03 34.73
CA VAL A 599 13.51 25.63 33.52
C VAL A 599 12.05 25.23 33.42
N LEU A 600 11.16 26.22 33.40
CA LEU A 600 9.73 26.00 33.15
C LEU A 600 9.38 26.58 31.79
N ILE A 601 8.85 25.73 30.92
CA ILE A 601 8.43 26.12 29.58
C ILE A 601 6.91 26.00 29.51
N THR A 602 6.25 27.14 29.36
CA THR A 602 4.79 27.21 29.19
C THR A 602 4.50 27.97 27.90
N ASP A 603 4.02 27.30 26.89
CA ASP A 603 3.72 27.85 25.55
C ASP A 603 4.84 28.76 24.98
N ASP A 604 4.63 30.07 25.01
CA ASP A 604 5.59 31.06 24.51
C ASP A 604 6.44 31.66 25.64
N ARG A 605 6.43 31.07 26.83
CA ARG A 605 7.15 31.56 27.99
C ARG A 605 8.17 30.55 28.51
N VAL A 606 9.39 30.98 28.69
CA VAL A 606 10.48 30.21 29.32
C VAL A 606 10.92 30.92 30.57
N GLN A 607 10.83 30.26 31.71
CA GLN A 607 11.26 30.77 32.98
C GLN A 607 12.44 29.96 33.51
N LEU A 608 13.49 30.67 33.95
CA LEU A 608 14.59 30.10 34.73
C LEU A 608 14.32 30.45 36.20
N LEU A 609 14.19 29.43 37.03
CA LEU A 609 13.84 29.56 38.42
C LEU A 609 14.93 28.96 39.29
N ASN A 610 15.16 29.54 40.45
CA ASN A 610 16.08 29.01 41.44
C ASN A 610 17.47 28.67 40.87
N THR A 611 17.96 29.53 39.97
CA THR A 611 19.24 29.28 39.33
C THR A 611 20.36 29.69 40.30
N GLU A 612 21.21 28.72 40.57
CA GLU A 612 22.44 28.95 41.38
C GLU A 612 23.65 28.49 40.53
N ALA A 613 24.64 29.34 40.50
CA ALA A 613 25.82 29.04 39.72
C ALA A 613 27.09 29.55 40.45
N THR A 614 28.24 28.97 40.11
CA THR A 614 29.54 29.48 40.47
C THR A 614 30.20 30.11 39.26
N LEU A 615 30.60 31.34 39.34
CA LEU A 615 31.29 32.08 38.28
C LEU A 615 32.47 32.86 38.87
N PHE A 616 33.66 32.58 38.34
CA PHE A 616 34.89 33.22 38.81
C PHE A 616 35.07 33.13 40.33
N GLY A 617 34.83 31.93 40.91
CA GLY A 617 34.95 31.65 42.31
C GLY A 617 33.87 32.25 43.21
N GLY A 618 32.97 33.09 42.67
CA GLY A 618 31.82 33.67 43.38
C GLY A 618 30.52 32.95 43.08
N SER A 619 29.52 33.19 43.94
CA SER A 619 28.17 32.67 43.74
C SER A 619 27.31 33.62 42.90
N VAL A 620 26.54 33.07 42.02
CA VAL A 620 25.54 33.79 41.21
C VAL A 620 24.19 33.11 41.43
N LYS A 621 23.22 33.87 41.94
CA LYS A 621 21.81 33.41 42.03
C LYS A 621 20.96 34.26 41.11
N GLY A 622 20.01 33.63 40.43
CA GLY A 622 19.21 34.41 39.49
C GLY A 622 17.91 33.74 39.07
N ALA A 623 17.11 34.54 38.39
CA ALA A 623 15.90 34.09 37.72
C ALA A 623 15.77 34.85 36.41
N ALA A 624 15.14 34.23 35.41
CA ALA A 624 14.82 34.87 34.15
C ALA A 624 13.42 34.51 33.69
N ASP A 625 12.80 35.40 32.95
CA ASP A 625 11.48 35.24 32.35
C ASP A 625 11.53 35.72 30.90
N ILE A 626 11.34 34.82 29.97
CA ILE A 626 11.52 35.04 28.55
C ILE A 626 10.21 34.75 27.84
N HIS A 627 9.61 35.76 27.22
CA HIS A 627 8.47 35.65 26.35
C HIS A 627 8.96 35.61 24.89
N THR A 628 8.61 34.56 24.17
CA THR A 628 9.09 34.31 22.79
C THR A 628 8.08 34.68 21.72
N ALA A 629 6.82 35.01 22.10
CA ALA A 629 5.78 35.35 21.14
C ALA A 629 6.06 36.68 20.46
N LYS A 630 6.06 36.70 19.14
CA LYS A 630 6.14 37.94 18.35
C LYS A 630 4.73 38.57 18.22
N PRO A 631 4.57 39.90 18.27
CA PRO A 631 5.59 40.94 18.29
C PRO A 631 6.16 41.29 19.68
N ASP A 632 5.59 40.76 20.78
CA ASP A 632 5.86 41.13 22.17
C ASP A 632 7.00 40.35 22.83
N ALA A 633 7.95 39.84 22.03
CA ALA A 633 9.09 39.12 22.56
C ALA A 633 9.90 39.99 23.56
N ARG A 634 10.04 39.51 24.80
CA ARG A 634 10.79 40.20 25.85
C ARG A 634 11.47 39.19 26.76
N ALA A 635 12.61 39.58 27.27
CA ALA A 635 13.31 38.84 28.32
C ALA A 635 13.56 39.72 29.50
N SER A 636 13.37 39.24 30.73
CA SER A 636 13.78 39.90 31.93
C SER A 636 14.59 38.97 32.80
N ALA A 637 15.55 39.46 33.54
CA ALA A 637 16.35 38.67 34.44
C ALA A 637 16.72 39.48 35.68
N SER A 638 16.84 38.78 36.79
CA SER A 638 17.41 39.26 38.02
C SER A 638 18.60 38.38 38.44
N LEU A 639 19.70 39.01 38.83
CA LEU A 639 20.92 38.34 39.25
C LEU A 639 21.42 38.92 40.58
N ASP A 640 21.74 38.07 41.55
CA ASP A 640 22.49 38.37 42.73
C ASP A 640 23.86 37.71 42.68
N VAL A 641 24.92 38.51 42.77
CA VAL A 641 26.30 38.05 42.67
C VAL A 641 27.01 38.32 43.98
N ALA A 642 27.72 37.34 44.50
CA ALA A 642 28.46 37.48 45.76
C ALA A 642 29.85 36.82 45.65
N GLY A 643 30.85 37.58 46.06
CA GLY A 643 32.23 37.13 46.21
C GLY A 643 32.94 36.76 44.88
N MET A 644 32.49 37.28 43.72
CA MET A 644 33.09 37.00 42.41
C MET A 644 34.51 37.62 42.33
N GLU A 645 35.47 36.85 41.85
CA GLU A 645 36.84 37.33 41.60
C GLU A 645 36.86 38.40 40.50
N PHE A 646 36.97 39.67 40.93
CA PHE A 646 36.96 40.81 40.02
C PHE A 646 38.06 40.74 38.95
N PRO A 647 39.28 40.24 39.19
CA PRO A 647 40.33 40.05 38.18
C PRO A 647 39.92 39.21 36.98
N ARG A 648 39.18 38.15 37.22
CA ARG A 648 38.72 37.26 36.11
C ARG A 648 37.74 37.97 35.17
N LEU A 649 36.85 38.79 35.74
CA LEU A 649 35.89 39.57 34.95
C LEU A 649 36.58 40.64 34.12
N THR A 650 37.54 41.40 34.73
CA THR A 650 38.29 42.44 34.02
C THR A 650 39.26 41.85 32.98
N SER A 651 39.86 40.69 33.21
CA SER A 651 40.63 40.00 32.23
C SER A 651 39.79 39.61 31.01
N LEU A 652 38.59 39.09 31.24
CA LEU A 652 37.71 38.64 30.17
C LEU A 652 37.23 39.79 29.27
N TYR A 653 36.72 40.88 29.86
CA TYR A 653 36.06 41.93 29.08
C TYR A 653 37.05 43.04 28.68
N PHE A 654 38.08 43.35 29.47
CA PHE A 654 39.02 44.43 29.23
C PHE A 654 40.46 43.98 28.95
N GLY A 655 40.74 42.68 28.95
CA GLY A 655 42.12 42.15 28.81
C GLY A 655 43.06 42.50 29.95
N PHE A 656 42.54 42.95 31.07
CA PHE A 656 43.33 43.50 32.18
C PHE A 656 43.48 42.46 33.32
N GLN A 657 44.71 42.02 33.58
CA GLN A 657 45.04 40.95 34.52
C GLN A 657 45.50 41.41 35.92
N SER A 658 45.85 42.70 36.06
CA SER A 658 46.40 43.22 37.29
C SER A 658 45.36 43.76 38.30
N SER A 659 44.04 43.55 38.03
CA SER A 659 42.99 43.90 39.00
C SER A 659 43.01 42.98 40.22
N ARG A 660 42.45 43.43 41.30
CA ARG A 660 42.25 42.69 42.57
C ARG A 660 40.89 42.94 43.10
N GLY A 661 40.42 42.15 44.06
CA GLY A 661 39.19 42.33 44.83
C GLY A 661 38.09 41.34 44.44
N GLN A 662 37.02 41.48 45.23
CA GLN A 662 35.82 40.67 45.03
C GLN A 662 34.65 41.58 44.67
N LEU A 663 33.80 41.11 43.77
CA LEU A 663 32.63 41.79 43.29
C LEU A 663 31.39 41.17 43.88
N ASP A 664 30.55 42.00 44.51
CA ASP A 664 29.19 41.71 44.85
C ASP A 664 28.26 42.63 44.04
N GLY A 665 27.08 42.17 43.70
CA GLY A 665 26.13 42.99 42.96
C GLY A 665 24.74 42.39 42.89
N ARG A 666 23.78 43.27 42.58
CA ARG A 666 22.42 42.87 42.20
C ARG A 666 22.05 43.61 40.95
N TYR A 667 21.52 42.85 39.98
CA TYR A 667 21.19 43.35 38.65
C TYR A 667 19.78 42.90 38.28
N GLU A 668 19.00 43.85 37.80
CA GLU A 668 17.66 43.56 37.21
C GLU A 668 17.61 44.24 35.84
N PHE A 669 17.28 43.47 34.83
CA PHE A 669 17.21 44.01 33.48
C PHE A 669 16.13 43.31 32.65
N ALA A 670 15.66 44.06 31.67
CA ALA A 670 14.74 43.58 30.64
C ALA A 670 15.23 44.04 29.26
N LEU A 671 15.03 43.18 28.25
CA LEU A 671 15.41 43.48 26.86
C LEU A 671 14.52 42.73 25.88
N GLN A 672 14.51 43.17 24.66
CA GLN A 672 13.98 42.34 23.56
C GLN A 672 15.03 41.28 23.17
N PRO A 673 14.67 40.01 23.09
CA PRO A 673 15.59 38.97 22.66
C PRO A 673 16.26 39.35 21.34
N HIS A 674 17.59 39.25 21.29
CA HIS A 674 18.44 39.56 20.11
C HIS A 674 18.69 41.06 19.84
N ASP A 675 18.19 42.00 20.68
CA ASP A 675 18.50 43.40 20.56
C ASP A 675 18.95 44.01 21.91
N THR A 676 20.25 44.00 22.12
CA THR A 676 20.87 44.55 23.34
C THR A 676 20.66 46.05 23.52
N ARG A 677 20.29 46.78 22.45
CA ARG A 677 20.01 48.25 22.55
C ARG A 677 18.72 48.51 23.32
N THR A 678 17.80 47.53 23.31
CA THR A 678 16.54 47.68 24.07
C THR A 678 16.69 47.39 25.57
N MET A 679 17.93 47.04 26.01
CA MET A 679 18.16 46.71 27.40
C MET A 679 17.84 47.93 28.30
N ARG A 680 16.97 47.66 29.31
CA ARG A 680 16.60 48.57 30.38
C ARG A 680 16.73 47.84 31.71
N GLY A 681 17.25 48.52 32.71
CA GLY A 681 17.43 47.88 33.98
C GLY A 681 18.09 48.77 35.01
N SER A 682 18.36 48.18 36.13
CA SER A 682 19.07 48.84 37.21
C SER A 682 19.95 47.86 37.99
N GLY A 683 20.90 48.32 38.66
CA GLY A 683 21.74 47.48 39.47
C GLY A 683 22.52 48.25 40.52
N ARG A 684 23.11 47.48 41.43
CA ARG A 684 24.11 47.97 42.34
C ARG A 684 25.33 47.04 42.27
N ILE A 685 26.49 47.67 42.38
CA ILE A 685 27.77 46.99 42.40
C ILE A 685 28.55 47.38 43.62
N LYS A 686 29.26 46.40 44.20
CA LYS A 686 30.24 46.64 45.27
C LYS A 686 31.47 45.82 44.99
N ILE A 687 32.62 46.50 44.97
CA ILE A 687 33.94 45.85 44.85
C ILE A 687 34.65 46.03 46.21
N ALA A 688 34.99 44.93 46.84
CA ALA A 688 35.72 44.94 48.11
C ALA A 688 37.19 44.59 47.85
N ASN A 689 38.10 45.28 48.56
CA ASN A 689 39.57 45.11 48.49
C ASN A 689 40.09 45.14 47.05
N GLY A 690 39.51 46.01 46.22
CA GLY A 690 39.79 46.08 44.78
C GLY A 690 40.69 47.25 44.45
N ASN A 691 41.52 47.07 43.37
CA ASN A 691 42.25 48.20 42.76
C ASN A 691 41.50 48.69 41.52
N VAL A 692 40.35 49.37 41.77
CA VAL A 692 39.45 49.87 40.72
C VAL A 692 40.15 50.77 39.72
N PHE A 693 41.17 51.46 40.15
CA PHE A 693 42.03 52.30 39.29
C PHE A 693 42.90 51.55 38.33
N ALA A 694 43.05 50.26 38.48
CA ALA A 694 43.76 49.44 37.53
C ALA A 694 42.94 49.08 36.29
N ILE A 695 41.64 49.38 36.31
CA ILE A 695 40.76 49.14 35.17
C ILE A 695 41.08 50.20 34.08
N PRO A 696 41.09 49.86 32.76
CA PRO A 696 41.41 50.84 31.71
C PRO A 696 40.58 52.10 31.74
N VAL A 697 39.33 52.06 32.14
CA VAL A 697 38.45 53.22 32.27
C VAL A 697 38.99 54.22 33.23
N PHE A 698 39.58 53.79 34.33
CA PHE A 698 40.19 54.67 35.34
C PHE A 698 41.73 54.69 35.32
N GLY A 699 42.32 53.87 34.49
CA GLY A 699 43.79 53.67 34.44
C GLY A 699 44.58 54.95 34.20
N PRO A 700 44.24 55.83 33.24
CA PRO A 700 44.87 57.10 33.04
C PRO A 700 44.77 58.03 34.24
N LEU A 701 43.67 57.98 34.97
CA LEU A 701 43.47 58.73 36.20
C LEU A 701 44.41 58.31 37.33
N SER A 702 44.79 57.00 37.37
CA SER A 702 45.75 56.53 38.38
C SER A 702 47.17 57.07 38.21
N GLY A 703 47.63 57.26 36.96
CA GLY A 703 48.92 57.92 36.68
C GLY A 703 48.95 59.35 37.18
N PHE A 704 47.88 60.05 37.02
CA PHE A 704 47.69 61.41 37.55
C PHE A 704 47.70 61.40 39.08
N LEU A 705 46.92 60.46 39.69
CA LEU A 705 46.92 60.36 41.13
C LEU A 705 48.33 60.14 41.75
N GLY A 706 49.13 59.32 41.06
CA GLY A 706 50.52 59.02 41.49
C GLY A 706 51.45 60.30 41.41
N SER A 707 51.18 61.15 40.47
CA SER A 707 51.95 62.50 40.35
C SER A 707 51.49 63.51 41.44
N VAL A 708 50.24 63.55 41.79
CA VAL A 708 49.69 64.50 42.78
C VAL A 708 49.89 63.95 44.22
N PHE A 709 49.91 62.68 44.44
CA PHE A 709 50.10 62.01 45.74
C PHE A 709 51.28 61.05 45.69
N PRO A 710 52.56 61.55 45.75
CA PRO A 710 53.70 60.63 45.67
C PRO A 710 53.70 59.64 46.78
N GLY A 711 53.91 58.33 46.49
CA GLY A 711 53.84 57.24 47.44
C GLY A 711 52.43 56.60 47.53
N SER A 712 51.45 57.17 46.88
CA SER A 712 50.09 56.57 46.84
C SER A 712 50.02 55.34 45.96
N GLY A 713 51.02 55.04 45.17
CA GLY A 713 51.06 53.87 44.29
C GLY A 713 49.67 53.27 43.98
N TYR A 714 49.41 52.55 43.05
CA TYR A 714 48.06 51.98 42.81
C TYR A 714 47.38 51.56 44.12
N SER A 715 46.78 52.57 44.85
CA SER A 715 46.20 52.34 46.14
C SER A 715 44.96 51.48 46.00
N ILE A 716 44.99 50.37 46.69
CA ILE A 716 43.87 49.47 46.75
C ILE A 716 42.72 50.24 47.36
N ALA A 717 41.64 50.40 46.60
CA ALA A 717 40.38 50.86 47.16
C ALA A 717 39.91 49.84 48.18
N LYS A 718 39.53 50.22 49.35
CA LYS A 718 38.93 49.33 50.34
C LYS A 718 37.57 48.86 49.81
N THR A 719 36.81 49.75 49.25
CA THR A 719 35.48 49.50 48.67
C THR A 719 35.22 50.46 47.52
N ALA A 720 34.56 49.97 46.49
CA ALA A 720 33.91 50.78 45.45
C ALA A 720 32.45 50.38 45.40
N THR A 721 31.54 51.34 45.42
CA THR A 721 30.12 51.07 45.31
C THR A 721 29.49 52.03 44.30
N ALA A 722 28.51 51.55 43.55
CA ALA A 722 27.69 52.35 42.65
C ALA A 722 26.31 51.76 42.51
N THR A 723 25.31 52.57 42.34
CA THR A 723 24.05 52.19 41.71
C THR A 723 24.02 52.68 40.29
N PHE A 724 23.35 51.94 39.42
CA PHE A 724 23.27 52.35 38.03
C PHE A 724 21.93 52.03 37.41
N GLN A 725 21.58 52.74 36.38
CA GLN A 725 20.47 52.49 35.50
C GLN A 725 21.02 52.17 34.09
N VAL A 726 20.31 51.25 33.36
CA VAL A 726 20.66 50.94 31.99
C VAL A 726 19.47 51.28 31.10
N ALA A 727 19.67 52.06 30.10
CA ALA A 727 18.70 52.34 29.06
C ALA A 727 19.40 52.64 27.71
N ASP A 728 18.85 52.17 26.61
CA ASP A 728 19.26 52.49 25.24
C ASP A 728 20.79 52.37 24.96
N GLY A 729 21.43 51.36 25.58
CA GLY A 729 22.87 51.12 25.44
C GLY A 729 23.76 51.96 26.31
N VAL A 730 23.19 52.67 27.32
CA VAL A 730 23.88 53.54 28.23
C VAL A 730 23.72 53.04 29.66
N ILE A 731 24.79 52.90 30.39
CA ILE A 731 24.81 52.71 31.85
C ILE A 731 25.02 54.09 32.48
N GLN A 732 24.07 54.54 33.26
CA GLN A 732 24.09 55.83 33.99
C GLN A 732 24.30 55.59 35.47
N THR A 733 25.23 56.30 36.08
CA THR A 733 25.46 56.28 37.51
C THR A 733 25.59 57.67 38.05
N GLU A 734 25.01 57.94 39.28
CA GLU A 734 25.06 59.20 39.95
C GLU A 734 25.82 59.14 41.28
N ASP A 735 26.15 57.96 41.73
CA ASP A 735 26.61 57.71 43.11
C ASP A 735 27.86 56.83 43.23
N LEU A 736 28.67 56.81 42.18
CA LEU A 736 29.93 56.02 42.22
C LEU A 736 30.77 56.60 43.42
N ASP A 737 30.99 55.76 44.44
CA ASP A 737 31.82 56.05 45.57
C ASP A 737 32.96 55.02 45.70
N VAL A 738 34.19 55.56 45.63
CA VAL A 738 35.40 54.74 45.80
C VAL A 738 36.14 55.16 46.98
N ALA A 739 36.14 54.34 48.02
CA ALA A 739 36.82 54.62 49.28
C ALA A 739 38.19 53.94 49.36
N GLY A 740 39.22 54.74 49.33
CA GLY A 740 40.62 54.28 49.54
C GLY A 740 41.18 54.71 50.94
N ARG A 741 42.40 54.31 51.12
CA ARG A 741 43.12 54.69 52.35
C ARG A 741 43.48 56.21 52.46
N LEU A 742 43.96 56.79 51.36
CA LEU A 742 44.49 58.14 51.26
C LEU A 742 43.51 59.09 50.57
N PHE A 743 42.53 58.64 49.87
CA PHE A 743 41.51 59.45 49.16
C PHE A 743 40.18 58.71 49.01
N SER A 744 39.16 59.45 48.71
CA SER A 744 37.87 58.92 48.15
C SER A 744 37.64 59.57 46.78
N MET A 745 36.97 58.87 45.95
CA MET A 745 36.51 59.34 44.63
C MET A 745 34.99 59.16 44.54
N ARG A 746 34.32 60.26 44.20
CA ARG A 746 32.92 60.23 43.84
C ARG A 746 32.78 60.48 42.35
N GLY A 747 31.95 59.73 41.69
CA GLY A 747 31.72 59.84 40.25
C GLY A 747 30.27 59.82 39.89
N ARG A 748 29.97 60.44 38.75
CA ARG A 748 28.68 60.35 38.08
C ARG A 748 28.88 60.46 36.59
N GLY A 749 27.98 59.85 35.79
CA GLY A 749 28.06 59.96 34.33
C GLY A 749 27.54 58.77 33.63
N ASP A 750 27.83 58.70 32.32
CA ASP A 750 27.29 57.78 31.35
C ASP A 750 28.37 56.94 30.74
N ILE A 751 28.12 55.64 30.67
CA ILE A 751 28.95 54.62 30.01
C ILE A 751 28.15 54.07 28.86
N HIS A 752 28.46 54.50 27.62
CA HIS A 752 27.86 54.01 26.39
C HIS A 752 28.57 52.72 25.99
N PHE A 753 28.13 51.58 26.57
CA PHE A 753 28.82 50.31 26.41
C PHE A 753 28.70 49.67 25.00
N LEU A 754 27.68 50.06 24.23
CA LEU A 754 27.52 49.63 22.85
C LEU A 754 28.28 50.49 21.84
N ASP A 755 28.55 51.74 22.17
CA ASP A 755 29.20 52.71 21.29
C ASP A 755 30.67 52.96 21.71
N ASP A 756 31.20 52.15 22.68
CA ASP A 756 32.56 52.25 23.22
C ASP A 756 32.90 53.71 23.65
N ARG A 757 31.97 54.40 24.31
CA ARG A 757 32.16 55.80 24.73
C ARG A 757 31.91 56.02 26.21
N LEU A 758 32.80 56.80 26.83
CA LEU A 758 32.72 57.25 28.22
C LEU A 758 32.37 58.74 28.26
N ASP A 759 31.50 59.13 29.21
CA ASP A 759 31.26 60.51 29.62
C ASP A 759 31.00 60.54 31.14
N MET A 760 32.04 60.74 31.90
CA MET A 760 31.97 60.71 33.38
C MET A 760 32.65 61.93 34.03
N ASP A 761 32.06 62.47 35.07
CA ASP A 761 32.62 63.44 35.98
C ASP A 761 33.05 62.69 37.25
N VAL A 762 34.31 62.93 37.67
CA VAL A 762 34.80 62.36 38.93
C VAL A 762 35.38 63.46 39.80
N ARG A 763 35.13 63.36 41.09
CA ARG A 763 35.71 64.25 42.10
C ARG A 763 36.52 63.41 43.05
N ILE A 764 37.74 63.76 43.27
CA ILE A 764 38.70 63.17 44.21
C ILE A 764 38.85 63.95 45.46
N GLU A 765 38.61 63.32 46.60
CA GLU A 765 38.76 63.94 47.91
C GLU A 765 39.86 63.27 48.75
N PRO A 766 40.94 63.98 49.07
CA PRO A 766 42.01 63.47 49.92
C PRO A 766 41.53 63.13 51.31
N LYS A 767 42.07 62.09 51.96
CA LYS A 767 41.81 61.72 53.37
C LYS A 767 43.06 61.86 54.24
N GLY A 768 42.90 61.96 55.61
CA GLY A 768 43.97 61.97 56.55
C GLY A 768 44.72 63.33 56.51
N ALA A 769 46.04 63.37 56.59
CA ALA A 769 46.87 64.59 56.49
C ALA A 769 46.66 65.37 55.18
N GLY A 770 46.20 64.63 54.09
CA GLY A 770 45.83 65.30 52.83
C GLY A 770 44.53 66.14 52.92
N ALA A 771 43.71 65.95 53.92
CA ALA A 771 42.48 66.72 54.18
C ALA A 771 42.75 68.19 54.42
N LEU A 772 43.99 68.61 54.84
CA LEU A 772 44.39 70.00 54.90
C LEU A 772 44.36 70.75 53.58
N LEU A 773 44.35 70.02 52.46
CA LEU A 773 44.18 70.59 51.07
C LEU A 773 42.69 70.77 50.71
N SER A 774 41.77 70.56 51.64
CA SER A 774 40.32 70.53 51.39
C SER A 774 39.74 71.87 50.89
N PRO A 775 40.34 73.04 51.14
CA PRO A 775 39.82 74.27 50.56
C PRO A 775 39.97 74.34 49.03
N VAL A 776 40.84 73.51 48.44
CA VAL A 776 41.15 73.53 47.05
C VAL A 776 40.52 72.33 46.28
N TYR A 777 39.56 71.67 46.98
CA TYR A 777 38.94 70.37 46.40
C TYR A 777 38.27 70.55 45.04
N LYS A 778 37.87 71.76 44.65
CA LYS A 778 37.38 72.09 43.28
C LYS A 778 38.40 71.78 42.13
N LEU A 779 39.66 71.74 42.48
CA LEU A 779 40.77 71.50 41.54
C LEU A 779 40.88 69.99 41.27
N PHE A 780 40.23 69.10 41.99
CA PHE A 780 40.29 67.66 41.85
C PHE A 780 39.05 67.08 41.14
N GLU A 781 38.34 67.91 40.37
CA GLU A 781 37.29 67.49 39.48
C GLU A 781 37.83 67.15 38.05
N TYR A 782 37.50 65.94 37.55
CA TYR A 782 37.99 65.48 36.26
C TYR A 782 36.83 65.04 35.40
N LYS A 783 36.90 65.33 34.10
CA LYS A 783 36.01 64.82 33.12
C LYS A 783 36.70 63.70 32.28
N GLY A 784 36.12 62.57 32.27
CA GLY A 784 36.55 61.41 31.43
C GLY A 784 35.70 61.30 30.19
N GLU A 785 36.33 61.34 29.01
CA GLU A 785 35.70 61.26 27.72
C GLU A 785 36.46 60.31 26.81
N GLY A 786 35.81 59.75 25.74
CA GLY A 786 36.46 58.98 24.72
C GLY A 786 36.12 57.50 24.84
N SER A 787 36.97 56.64 24.28
CA SER A 787 36.72 55.20 24.27
C SER A 787 36.86 54.57 25.66
N LEU A 788 36.06 53.58 25.96
CA LEU A 788 36.11 52.82 27.23
C LEU A 788 37.47 52.13 27.43
N SER A 789 38.13 51.75 26.35
CA SER A 789 39.42 51.07 26.36
C SER A 789 40.61 52.07 26.54
N ASN A 790 40.44 53.36 26.14
CA ASN A 790 41.44 54.38 26.23
C ASN A 790 40.82 55.77 26.49
N PRO A 791 40.19 55.98 27.65
CA PRO A 791 39.54 57.25 28.00
C PRO A 791 40.55 58.35 28.20
N LYS A 792 40.14 59.57 27.88
CA LYS A 792 40.93 60.83 28.12
C LYS A 792 40.32 61.56 29.32
N TRP A 793 41.15 61.70 30.33
CA TRP A 793 40.76 62.42 31.54
C TRP A 793 41.36 63.83 31.54
N ARG A 794 40.54 64.89 31.81
CA ARG A 794 40.95 66.29 31.85
C ARG A 794 40.47 66.92 33.14
N ALA A 795 41.24 67.78 33.69
CA ALA A 795 40.79 68.62 34.87
C ALA A 795 39.70 69.56 34.38
N LYS A 796 38.63 69.68 35.10
CA LYS A 796 37.41 70.39 34.77
C LYS A 796 37.57 71.92 34.99
N ASN A 797 38.51 72.29 35.84
CA ASN A 797 38.69 73.64 36.31
C ASN A 797 40.03 74.22 35.84
N PHE A 798 40.65 73.66 34.82
CA PHE A 798 41.89 74.22 34.19
C PHE A 798 41.70 74.33 32.66
#